data_5eddc9351db41c2603dae9acda7c8cf5
#
_entry.id   5eddc9351db41c2603dae9acda7c8cf5
#
_cell.length_a   1.000
_cell.length_b   1.000
_cell.length_c   1.000
_cell.angle_alpha   90.00
_cell.angle_beta   90.00
_cell.angle_gamma   90.00
#
_symmetry.space_group_name_H-M   'P 1'
#
loop_
_entity.id
_entity.type
_entity.pdbx_description
1 polymer ?
#
loop_
_entity_poly.entity_id
_entity_poly.type
_entity_poly.pdbx_seq_one_letter_code
_entity_poly.pdbx_strand_id
1 'polypeptide(L)'
;MKNAELCDKDVNFTTGLGQPFRRQNRSEGAYSLAICLTLYNEPADLLRSSLESIILSLDTLERKNSRYRRATVSIIADGDTHLSETSRAYLNTLGFAGREMTLKDFAGRIQTRELGASIPVDQLARRVPSQMEISLQLVSKAENAGKLDSHWWFYQEICTQLNPDYCFQIDTGTVLEPEAFIEMCATFEADPDIAGIASNVMINPPRDGNLLECFQSGDFAVQKTIRWPSEVFSGFLSVIPGQFSGLRWETFTRSRAPAEPSPKDRYLRGQTSDTATERMMYLSEDRIMGFELATESGTRNRLDFAPRADCHTDTCNTLSELLHQRRRWLNGSLFCRSWMIRKIVEIFSDTTRPLSRRLSFVPALLNLSIQHLLEWFLPLLNILLLAVTWNSLSNLVSPISAGAIFAVIASIWLSPTVLALSGTVPRLGAQQVQILLQLVKTTFFTIIAINLVSLAQKSESLAYLYYLSMPFALTTGAFLGAMISNRALVKQLKASILTFISLAPSMWLMMSSYAFFNLHDGSWGRKGLCQKDGSVSDKENSIDQQFKRLRIMIVSAWLASNLLLGAVLLQSGNMGIALIIAASLQIAMIATGLLGVTAIRMRRDGFSVLRPRRFGQSIARRFSSAPSKLSRSASHRVRRT
;
A
#
# COMPACT_ATOMS: atom_id res chain seq x y z
N MET A 1 -28.90 -15.05 -5.41
CA MET A 1 -29.33 -16.30 -4.78
C MET A 1 -28.58 -17.55 -5.25
N LYS A 2 -27.71 -17.49 -6.29
CA LYS A 2 -26.86 -18.64 -6.71
C LYS A 2 -25.52 -18.77 -5.99
N ASN A 3 -25.12 -17.79 -5.19
CA ASN A 3 -23.83 -17.80 -4.47
C ASN A 3 -23.90 -18.30 -3.01
N ALA A 4 -25.07 -18.63 -2.50
CA ALA A 4 -25.23 -19.24 -1.18
C ALA A 4 -25.02 -20.77 -1.20
N GLU A 5 -25.13 -21.40 -2.36
CA GLU A 5 -24.94 -22.86 -2.50
C GLU A 5 -23.50 -23.31 -2.70
N LEU A 6 -22.56 -22.35 -2.93
CA LEU A 6 -21.14 -22.65 -3.09
C LEU A 6 -20.36 -22.74 -1.77
N CYS A 7 -20.97 -22.32 -0.64
CA CYS A 7 -20.31 -22.34 0.68
C CYS A 7 -20.42 -23.66 1.45
N ASP A 8 -21.23 -24.63 0.99
CA ASP A 8 -21.56 -25.84 1.77
C ASP A 8 -21.05 -27.15 1.16
N LYS A 9 -20.10 -27.10 0.24
CA LYS A 9 -19.44 -28.32 -0.22
C LYS A 9 -18.19 -28.55 0.60
N ASP A 10 -18.22 -29.57 1.46
CA ASP A 10 -17.07 -30.15 2.13
C ASP A 10 -15.99 -30.51 1.09
N VAL A 11 -15.07 -29.58 0.84
CA VAL A 11 -13.88 -29.84 0.03
C VAL A 11 -12.87 -30.53 0.93
N ASN A 12 -12.85 -31.85 0.89
CA ASN A 12 -11.85 -32.66 1.57
C ASN A 12 -10.51 -32.52 0.85
N PHE A 13 -9.64 -31.65 1.34
CA PHE A 13 -8.24 -31.58 0.90
C PHE A 13 -7.47 -32.78 1.40
N THR A 14 -7.06 -33.65 0.52
CA THR A 14 -6.05 -34.66 0.84
C THR A 14 -4.68 -34.15 0.39
N THR A 15 -3.72 -34.11 1.31
CA THR A 15 -2.30 -33.93 0.96
C THR A 15 -1.86 -35.05 0.05
N GLY A 16 -0.83 -34.86 -0.78
CA GLY A 16 -0.26 -35.91 -1.65
C GLY A 16 0.16 -37.19 -0.92
N LEU A 17 -0.06 -37.29 0.38
CA LEU A 17 0.11 -38.46 1.25
C LEU A 17 -1.23 -38.96 1.83
N GLY A 18 -2.38 -38.51 1.34
CA GLY A 18 -3.70 -38.99 1.78
C GLY A 18 -4.11 -38.64 3.19
N GLN A 19 -3.44 -37.68 3.83
CA GLN A 19 -3.85 -37.21 5.16
C GLN A 19 -4.51 -35.82 5.04
N PRO A 20 -5.70 -35.58 5.67
CA PRO A 20 -6.28 -34.26 5.76
C PRO A 20 -5.31 -33.34 6.52
N PHE A 21 -5.30 -32.03 6.17
CA PHE A 21 -4.61 -31.03 6.95
C PHE A 21 -4.97 -31.22 8.43
N ARG A 22 -4.04 -31.73 9.23
CA ARG A 22 -4.31 -31.99 10.63
C ARG A 22 -4.53 -30.67 11.32
N ARG A 23 -5.76 -30.44 11.80
CA ARG A 23 -6.08 -29.41 12.80
C ARG A 23 -5.28 -29.76 14.04
N GLN A 24 -4.03 -29.27 14.09
CA GLN A 24 -3.13 -29.61 15.19
C GLN A 24 -3.47 -28.73 16.38
N ASN A 25 -3.61 -29.36 17.55
CA ASN A 25 -3.84 -28.67 18.82
C ASN A 25 -2.78 -27.59 19.01
N ARG A 26 -3.21 -26.33 19.21
CA ARG A 26 -2.33 -25.24 19.60
C ARG A 26 -1.64 -25.62 20.93
N SER A 27 -0.32 -25.64 20.95
CA SER A 27 0.41 -25.58 22.21
C SER A 27 0.19 -24.17 22.78
N GLU A 28 -0.28 -24.07 24.03
CA GLU A 28 -0.48 -22.78 24.69
C GLU A 28 0.80 -21.93 24.59
N GLY A 29 0.68 -20.71 24.03
CA GLY A 29 1.75 -19.72 23.93
C GLY A 29 2.63 -19.80 22.67
N ALA A 30 2.38 -20.72 21.72
CA ALA A 30 3.09 -20.77 20.44
C ALA A 30 2.35 -20.01 19.34
N TYR A 31 3.07 -19.21 18.56
CA TYR A 31 2.56 -18.49 17.39
C TYR A 31 2.82 -19.25 16.09
N SER A 32 1.87 -19.10 15.16
CA SER A 32 1.92 -19.64 13.80
C SER A 32 1.76 -18.53 12.76
N LEU A 33 2.54 -18.61 11.69
CA LEU A 33 2.57 -17.64 10.60
C LEU A 33 2.12 -18.29 9.28
N ALA A 34 1.36 -17.54 8.49
CA ALA A 34 1.08 -17.89 7.10
C ALA A 34 1.59 -16.77 6.19
N ILE A 35 2.34 -17.13 5.17
CA ILE A 35 2.97 -16.20 4.23
C ILE A 35 2.49 -16.51 2.81
N CYS A 36 1.90 -15.52 2.14
CA CYS A 36 1.54 -15.55 0.74
C CYS A 36 2.67 -14.96 -0.09
N LEU A 37 3.23 -15.74 -1.01
CA LEU A 37 4.15 -15.26 -2.04
C LEU A 37 3.48 -15.37 -3.40
N THR A 38 3.05 -14.23 -3.95
CA THR A 38 2.37 -14.18 -5.26
C THR A 38 3.39 -14.25 -6.38
N LEU A 39 3.17 -15.15 -7.33
CA LEU A 39 4.02 -15.41 -8.49
C LEU A 39 3.18 -15.38 -9.77
N TYR A 40 3.67 -14.73 -10.81
CA TYR A 40 3.02 -14.71 -12.13
C TYR A 40 3.97 -15.23 -13.22
N ASN A 41 4.80 -14.37 -13.78
CA ASN A 41 5.76 -14.69 -14.82
C ASN A 41 7.19 -14.23 -14.49
N GLU A 42 7.44 -13.92 -13.23
CA GLU A 42 8.75 -13.52 -12.75
C GLU A 42 9.77 -14.64 -12.99
N PRO A 43 11.03 -14.31 -13.32
CA PRO A 43 12.10 -15.28 -13.51
C PRO A 43 12.55 -15.91 -12.18
N ALA A 44 13.24 -17.06 -12.27
CA ALA A 44 13.65 -17.86 -11.12
C ALA A 44 14.53 -17.12 -10.10
N ASP A 45 15.36 -16.19 -10.55
CA ASP A 45 16.25 -15.43 -9.68
C ASP A 45 15.48 -14.50 -8.72
N LEU A 46 14.38 -13.89 -9.18
CA LEU A 46 13.51 -13.09 -8.33
C LEU A 46 12.72 -13.97 -7.34
N LEU A 47 12.18 -15.10 -7.80
CA LEU A 47 11.49 -16.05 -6.93
C LEU A 47 12.42 -16.60 -5.86
N ARG A 48 13.65 -16.99 -6.25
CA ARG A 48 14.67 -17.52 -5.35
C ARG A 48 15.05 -16.50 -4.29
N SER A 49 15.41 -15.28 -4.70
CA SER A 49 15.85 -14.24 -3.75
C SER A 49 14.74 -13.88 -2.76
N SER A 50 13.48 -13.83 -3.20
CA SER A 50 12.35 -13.63 -2.29
C SER A 50 12.22 -14.78 -1.31
N LEU A 51 12.22 -16.01 -1.77
CA LEU A 51 12.05 -17.19 -0.93
C LEU A 51 13.20 -17.36 0.07
N GLU A 52 14.45 -17.21 -0.38
CA GLU A 52 15.63 -17.28 0.50
C GLU A 52 15.59 -16.20 1.59
N SER A 53 15.21 -14.96 1.24
CA SER A 53 15.10 -13.88 2.21
C SER A 53 13.98 -14.12 3.23
N ILE A 54 12.84 -14.68 2.81
CA ILE A 54 11.75 -15.07 3.71
C ILE A 54 12.24 -16.10 4.72
N ILE A 55 12.90 -17.17 4.26
CA ILE A 55 13.40 -18.23 5.12
C ILE A 55 14.45 -17.71 6.10
N LEU A 56 15.38 -16.87 5.63
CA LEU A 56 16.41 -16.26 6.48
C LEU A 56 15.80 -15.38 7.55
N SER A 57 14.78 -14.58 7.21
CA SER A 57 14.09 -13.72 8.17
C SER A 57 13.24 -14.52 9.17
N LEU A 58 12.63 -15.65 8.78
CA LEU A 58 11.94 -16.58 9.68
C LEU A 58 12.91 -17.26 10.66
N ASP A 59 14.05 -17.74 10.19
CA ASP A 59 15.09 -18.32 11.05
C ASP A 59 15.64 -17.29 12.07
N THR A 60 15.75 -16.02 11.64
CA THR A 60 16.19 -14.93 12.51
C THR A 60 15.13 -14.60 13.57
N LEU A 61 13.84 -14.64 13.20
CA LEU A 61 12.72 -14.46 14.11
C LEU A 61 12.72 -15.55 15.19
N GLU A 62 12.84 -16.82 14.80
CA GLU A 62 12.81 -17.96 15.73
C GLU A 62 13.94 -17.89 16.76
N ARG A 63 15.17 -17.60 16.31
CA ARG A 63 16.32 -17.43 17.20
C ARG A 63 16.13 -16.33 18.23
N LYS A 64 15.41 -15.25 17.89
CA LYS A 64 15.12 -14.15 18.84
C LYS A 64 13.88 -14.40 19.69
N ASN A 65 12.89 -15.14 19.17
CA ASN A 65 11.63 -15.38 19.86
C ASN A 65 11.12 -16.79 19.56
N SER A 66 11.51 -17.74 20.39
CA SER A 66 11.16 -19.16 20.28
C SER A 66 9.66 -19.48 20.44
N ARG A 67 8.81 -18.46 20.66
CA ARG A 67 7.34 -18.64 20.61
C ARG A 67 6.82 -18.84 19.20
N TYR A 68 7.55 -18.42 18.18
CA TYR A 68 7.22 -18.67 16.78
C TYR A 68 7.69 -20.06 16.39
N ARG A 69 6.74 -21.00 16.27
CA ARG A 69 7.03 -22.44 16.09
C ARG A 69 6.73 -22.95 14.70
N ARG A 70 5.86 -22.28 13.96
CA ARG A 70 5.38 -22.73 12.66
C ARG A 70 5.27 -21.57 11.69
N ALA A 71 5.69 -21.82 10.46
CA ALA A 71 5.48 -20.91 9.34
C ALA A 71 5.11 -21.72 8.09
N THR A 72 4.05 -21.33 7.41
CA THR A 72 3.67 -21.88 6.11
C THR A 72 3.87 -20.81 5.04
N VAL A 73 4.75 -21.07 4.09
CA VAL A 73 4.99 -20.19 2.92
C VAL A 73 4.25 -20.77 1.73
N SER A 74 3.22 -20.07 1.27
CA SER A 74 2.37 -20.47 0.15
C SER A 74 2.74 -19.66 -1.09
N ILE A 75 3.39 -20.30 -2.04
CA ILE A 75 3.68 -19.74 -3.37
C ILE A 75 2.42 -19.92 -4.20
N ILE A 76 1.85 -18.83 -4.69
CA ILE A 76 0.61 -18.86 -5.49
C ILE A 76 0.93 -18.39 -6.90
N ALA A 77 1.02 -19.34 -7.83
CA ALA A 77 1.28 -19.10 -9.24
C ALA A 77 -0.02 -18.78 -9.99
N ASP A 78 -0.12 -17.55 -10.51
CA ASP A 78 -1.30 -17.03 -11.19
C ASP A 78 -1.31 -17.38 -12.68
N GLY A 79 -1.73 -18.59 -12.99
CA GLY A 79 -1.79 -19.17 -14.32
C GLY A 79 -0.57 -20.04 -14.66
N ASP A 80 -0.76 -21.35 -14.68
CA ASP A 80 0.30 -22.32 -14.94
C ASP A 80 0.97 -22.10 -16.32
N THR A 81 0.20 -21.76 -17.34
CA THR A 81 0.69 -21.49 -18.70
C THR A 81 1.54 -20.22 -18.81
N HIS A 82 1.42 -19.29 -17.88
CA HIS A 82 2.16 -18.02 -17.88
C HIS A 82 3.42 -18.05 -17.03
N LEU A 83 3.59 -19.09 -16.22
CA LEU A 83 4.77 -19.25 -15.39
C LEU A 83 6.04 -19.34 -16.24
N SER A 84 7.06 -18.54 -15.93
CA SER A 84 8.32 -18.58 -16.67
C SER A 84 8.96 -19.97 -16.60
N GLU A 85 9.60 -20.41 -17.69
CA GLU A 85 10.28 -21.72 -17.74
C GLU A 85 11.34 -21.84 -16.65
N THR A 86 12.06 -20.75 -16.38
CA THR A 86 13.10 -20.72 -15.33
C THR A 86 12.51 -20.92 -13.94
N SER A 87 11.37 -20.26 -13.63
CA SER A 87 10.69 -20.44 -12.34
C SER A 87 10.07 -21.82 -12.21
N ARG A 88 9.51 -22.37 -13.29
CA ARG A 88 9.03 -23.76 -13.32
C ARG A 88 10.17 -24.75 -13.03
N ALA A 89 11.32 -24.57 -13.67
CA ALA A 89 12.49 -25.40 -13.42
C ALA A 89 12.95 -25.29 -11.95
N TYR A 90 12.99 -24.08 -11.39
CA TYR A 90 13.35 -23.87 -9.99
C TYR A 90 12.37 -24.53 -9.01
N LEU A 91 11.06 -24.38 -9.23
CA LEU A 91 10.03 -25.06 -8.42
C LEU A 91 10.18 -26.59 -8.47
N ASN A 92 10.53 -27.15 -9.63
CA ASN A 92 10.83 -28.57 -9.76
C ASN A 92 12.04 -28.99 -8.92
N THR A 93 13.10 -28.16 -8.83
CA THR A 93 14.25 -28.44 -7.95
C THR A 93 13.87 -28.42 -6.47
N LEU A 94 12.84 -27.66 -6.09
CA LEU A 94 12.28 -27.64 -4.73
C LEU A 94 11.37 -28.87 -4.46
N GLY A 95 11.22 -29.76 -5.44
CA GLY A 95 10.47 -31.01 -5.31
C GLY A 95 8.97 -30.88 -5.57
N PHE A 96 8.52 -29.81 -6.24
CA PHE A 96 7.15 -29.65 -6.68
C PHE A 96 6.84 -30.32 -8.03
N ALA A 97 7.72 -31.21 -8.49
CA ALA A 97 7.51 -32.00 -9.70
C ALA A 97 6.50 -33.14 -9.46
N GLY A 98 5.41 -33.14 -10.20
CA GLY A 98 4.75 -34.37 -10.67
C GLY A 98 3.82 -35.13 -9.75
N ARG A 99 2.93 -34.57 -8.96
CA ARG A 99 1.62 -35.19 -8.65
C ARG A 99 0.52 -34.12 -8.69
N GLU A 100 -0.35 -34.27 -9.67
CA GLU A 100 -1.51 -33.40 -9.88
C GLU A 100 -2.61 -33.80 -8.91
N MET A 101 -3.05 -32.85 -8.07
CA MET A 101 -4.37 -32.91 -7.48
C MET A 101 -5.24 -31.86 -8.17
N THR A 102 -6.16 -32.32 -9.00
CA THR A 102 -7.15 -31.44 -9.62
C THR A 102 -8.32 -31.29 -8.66
N LEU A 103 -8.54 -30.08 -8.14
CA LEU A 103 -9.79 -29.76 -7.46
C LEU A 103 -10.86 -29.56 -8.52
N LYS A 104 -11.88 -30.41 -8.54
CA LYS A 104 -12.90 -30.46 -9.60
C LYS A 104 -13.68 -29.15 -9.80
N ASP A 105 -13.77 -28.31 -8.78
CA ASP A 105 -14.59 -27.10 -8.79
C ASP A 105 -13.79 -25.79 -8.86
N PHE A 106 -12.45 -25.84 -8.75
CA PHE A 106 -11.55 -24.69 -8.85
C PHE A 106 -10.40 -25.07 -9.80
N ALA A 107 -10.14 -24.20 -10.77
CA ALA A 107 -9.07 -24.40 -11.73
C ALA A 107 -7.69 -24.16 -11.09
N GLY A 108 -7.25 -25.04 -10.20
CA GLY A 108 -5.96 -24.91 -9.52
C GLY A 108 -5.48 -26.20 -8.85
N ARG A 109 -4.18 -26.26 -8.56
CA ARG A 109 -3.49 -27.40 -7.92
C ARG A 109 -2.75 -26.93 -6.68
N ILE A 110 -2.85 -27.68 -5.58
CA ILE A 110 -2.09 -27.42 -4.35
C ILE A 110 -1.11 -28.57 -4.13
N GLN A 111 0.17 -28.24 -3.96
CA GLN A 111 1.20 -29.19 -3.56
C GLN A 111 1.88 -28.68 -2.29
N THR A 112 2.07 -29.56 -1.31
CA THR A 112 2.73 -29.21 -0.05
C THR A 112 4.05 -29.95 0.09
N ARG A 113 5.10 -29.24 0.53
CA ARG A 113 6.40 -29.78 0.89
C ARG A 113 6.83 -29.22 2.23
N GLU A 114 7.30 -30.08 3.12
CA GLU A 114 7.95 -29.67 4.36
C GLU A 114 9.42 -29.42 4.09
N LEU A 115 9.93 -28.28 4.58
CA LEU A 115 11.37 -27.98 4.60
C LEU A 115 12.00 -28.81 5.73
N GLY A 116 12.01 -30.13 5.53
CA GLY A 116 12.77 -31.07 6.33
C GLY A 116 14.10 -31.40 5.66
N ALA A 117 14.87 -32.32 6.24
CA ALA A 117 16.21 -32.70 5.83
C ALA A 117 16.40 -33.18 4.36
N SER A 118 15.37 -33.20 3.54
CA SER A 118 15.38 -33.71 2.16
C SER A 118 15.41 -32.66 1.05
N ILE A 119 15.33 -31.34 1.37
CA ILE A 119 15.60 -30.30 0.37
C ILE A 119 17.08 -29.95 0.47
N PRO A 120 17.86 -30.01 -0.64
CA PRO A 120 19.27 -29.68 -0.60
C PRO A 120 19.46 -28.26 -0.09
N VAL A 121 19.94 -28.14 1.15
CA VAL A 121 20.14 -26.87 1.87
C VAL A 121 21.15 -25.97 1.17
N ASP A 122 21.97 -26.53 0.27
CA ASP A 122 22.95 -25.79 -0.54
C ASP A 122 22.29 -24.87 -1.58
N GLN A 123 20.99 -25.02 -1.83
CA GLN A 123 20.22 -24.19 -2.77
C GLN A 123 19.30 -23.15 -2.08
N LEU A 124 19.01 -23.36 -0.82
CA LEU A 124 18.31 -22.41 0.06
C LEU A 124 19.33 -22.03 1.13
N ALA A 125 19.60 -20.73 1.33
CA ALA A 125 20.59 -20.16 2.24
C ALA A 125 20.97 -21.07 3.42
N ARG A 126 22.26 -21.32 3.67
CA ARG A 126 22.79 -22.27 4.67
C ARG A 126 21.95 -22.22 5.96
N ARG A 127 21.04 -23.15 6.10
CA ARG A 127 20.15 -23.24 7.25
C ARG A 127 20.93 -23.77 8.44
N VAL A 128 21.13 -22.93 9.44
CA VAL A 128 21.49 -23.41 10.77
C VAL A 128 20.26 -24.14 11.31
N PRO A 129 20.37 -25.29 11.99
CA PRO A 129 19.23 -26.02 12.53
C PRO A 129 18.32 -25.08 13.32
N SER A 130 17.15 -24.81 12.79
CA SER A 130 16.07 -24.01 13.41
C SER A 130 15.05 -24.97 14.00
N GLN A 131 14.45 -24.62 15.12
CA GLN A 131 13.35 -25.39 15.73
C GLN A 131 12.00 -25.01 15.12
N MET A 132 11.95 -23.97 14.26
CA MET A 132 10.73 -23.59 13.57
C MET A 132 10.42 -24.60 12.45
N GLU A 133 9.22 -25.13 12.47
CA GLU A 133 8.66 -25.97 11.42
C GLU A 133 8.21 -25.07 10.27
N ILE A 134 8.95 -25.08 9.16
CA ILE A 134 8.62 -24.30 7.95
C ILE A 134 8.10 -25.25 6.87
N SER A 135 6.87 -25.02 6.40
CA SER A 135 6.25 -25.75 5.29
C SER A 135 6.20 -24.86 4.06
N LEU A 136 6.56 -25.40 2.90
CA LEU A 136 6.34 -24.76 1.61
C LEU A 136 5.11 -25.37 0.93
N GLN A 137 4.25 -24.49 0.39
CA GLN A 137 3.09 -24.90 -0.41
C GLN A 137 3.17 -24.23 -1.78
N LEU A 138 2.80 -24.94 -2.83
CA LEU A 138 2.61 -24.39 -4.17
C LEU A 138 1.14 -24.54 -4.56
N VAL A 139 0.50 -23.40 -4.84
CA VAL A 139 -0.79 -23.35 -5.50
C VAL A 139 -0.56 -22.92 -6.93
N SER A 140 -0.83 -23.82 -7.89
CA SER A 140 -0.75 -23.52 -9.31
C SER A 140 -2.16 -23.37 -9.87
N LYS A 141 -2.53 -22.16 -10.29
CA LYS A 141 -3.83 -21.89 -10.90
C LYS A 141 -3.79 -22.23 -12.38
N ALA A 142 -4.87 -22.79 -12.91
CA ALA A 142 -4.94 -23.13 -14.34
C ALA A 142 -4.92 -21.89 -15.23
N GLU A 143 -5.61 -20.83 -14.81
CA GLU A 143 -5.73 -19.58 -15.56
C GLU A 143 -5.24 -18.38 -14.72
N ASN A 144 -4.79 -17.33 -15.40
CA ASN A 144 -4.54 -16.05 -14.76
C ASN A 144 -5.87 -15.37 -14.40
N ALA A 145 -6.26 -15.42 -13.14
CA ALA A 145 -7.46 -14.77 -12.61
C ALA A 145 -7.14 -13.50 -11.79
N GLY A 146 -5.87 -13.13 -11.70
CA GLY A 146 -5.40 -11.92 -11.03
C GLY A 146 -5.10 -12.09 -9.54
N LYS A 147 -4.52 -11.05 -8.94
CA LYS A 147 -4.01 -11.08 -7.56
C LYS A 147 -5.11 -11.31 -6.52
N LEU A 148 -6.29 -10.72 -6.69
CA LEU A 148 -7.38 -10.90 -5.74
C LEU A 148 -7.85 -12.36 -5.66
N ASP A 149 -7.80 -13.08 -6.79
CA ASP A 149 -8.07 -14.51 -6.81
C ASP A 149 -6.95 -15.30 -6.11
N SER A 150 -5.68 -14.90 -6.28
CA SER A 150 -4.57 -15.47 -5.52
C SER A 150 -4.74 -15.24 -4.01
N HIS A 151 -5.22 -14.07 -3.59
CA HIS A 151 -5.56 -13.78 -2.21
C HIS A 151 -6.76 -14.61 -1.73
N TRP A 152 -7.73 -14.91 -2.59
CA TRP A 152 -8.83 -15.81 -2.25
C TRP A 152 -8.29 -17.20 -1.91
N TRP A 153 -7.44 -17.81 -2.74
CA TRP A 153 -6.77 -19.07 -2.45
C TRP A 153 -6.04 -19.05 -1.11
N PHE A 154 -5.31 -17.99 -0.85
CA PHE A 154 -4.55 -17.85 0.39
C PHE A 154 -5.45 -17.68 1.62
N TYR A 155 -6.34 -16.70 1.61
CA TYR A 155 -7.12 -16.36 2.80
C TYR A 155 -8.31 -17.29 3.00
N GLN A 156 -9.03 -17.65 1.92
CA GLN A 156 -10.23 -18.47 2.04
C GLN A 156 -9.90 -19.94 2.22
N GLU A 157 -8.95 -20.47 1.44
CA GLU A 157 -8.64 -21.90 1.49
C GLU A 157 -7.54 -22.21 2.50
N ILE A 158 -6.35 -21.64 2.32
CA ILE A 158 -5.18 -22.00 3.11
C ILE A 158 -5.28 -21.50 4.56
N CYS A 159 -5.48 -20.19 4.75
CA CYS A 159 -5.50 -19.61 6.10
C CYS A 159 -6.70 -20.07 6.94
N THR A 160 -7.85 -20.36 6.31
CA THR A 160 -9.01 -20.90 7.04
C THR A 160 -8.69 -22.27 7.65
N GLN A 161 -7.90 -23.10 6.97
CA GLN A 161 -7.48 -24.40 7.47
C GLN A 161 -6.34 -24.32 8.48
N LEU A 162 -5.34 -23.47 8.22
CA LEU A 162 -4.17 -23.28 9.09
C LEU A 162 -4.53 -22.52 10.38
N ASN A 163 -5.51 -21.62 10.33
CA ASN A 163 -5.88 -20.71 11.42
C ASN A 163 -4.67 -20.04 12.07
N PRO A 164 -3.82 -19.32 11.30
CA PRO A 164 -2.59 -18.72 11.81
C PRO A 164 -2.87 -17.58 12.77
N ASP A 165 -1.85 -17.13 13.51
CA ASP A 165 -1.95 -15.91 14.33
C ASP A 165 -1.78 -14.67 13.47
N TYR A 166 -0.80 -14.69 12.57
CA TYR A 166 -0.52 -13.61 11.63
C TYR A 166 -0.39 -14.12 10.22
N CYS A 167 -0.95 -13.36 9.28
CA CYS A 167 -0.79 -13.57 7.84
C CYS A 167 0.09 -12.47 7.26
N PHE A 168 0.97 -12.84 6.35
CA PHE A 168 1.80 -11.90 5.60
C PHE A 168 1.59 -12.10 4.11
N GLN A 169 1.61 -10.99 3.36
CA GLN A 169 1.60 -11.03 1.89
C GLN A 169 2.88 -10.41 1.38
N ILE A 170 3.47 -11.04 0.37
CA ILE A 170 4.73 -10.67 -0.25
C ILE A 170 4.60 -10.85 -1.77
N ASP A 171 4.97 -9.83 -2.54
CA ASP A 171 5.06 -9.96 -3.99
C ASP A 171 6.45 -10.50 -4.38
N THR A 172 6.51 -11.42 -5.34
CA THR A 172 7.78 -11.93 -5.88
C THR A 172 8.64 -10.79 -6.43
N GLY A 173 9.93 -10.81 -6.15
CA GLY A 173 10.88 -9.72 -6.38
C GLY A 173 11.11 -8.84 -5.16
N THR A 174 10.34 -9.04 -4.08
CA THR A 174 10.62 -8.39 -2.80
C THR A 174 11.61 -9.22 -1.98
N VAL A 175 12.68 -8.59 -1.52
CA VAL A 175 13.75 -9.20 -0.71
C VAL A 175 13.68 -8.61 0.70
N LEU A 176 13.49 -9.46 1.70
CA LEU A 176 13.38 -9.06 3.10
C LEU A 176 14.76 -8.96 3.75
N GLU A 177 14.94 -7.95 4.62
CA GLU A 177 16.06 -7.93 5.54
C GLU A 177 15.87 -8.98 6.66
N PRO A 178 16.96 -9.53 7.25
CA PRO A 178 16.85 -10.59 8.25
C PRO A 178 15.94 -10.28 9.44
N GLU A 179 15.90 -9.03 9.90
CA GLU A 179 15.08 -8.59 11.01
C GLU A 179 13.63 -8.24 10.64
N ALA A 180 13.23 -8.34 9.39
CA ALA A 180 11.93 -7.84 8.90
C ALA A 180 10.75 -8.47 9.64
N PHE A 181 10.69 -9.81 9.79
CA PHE A 181 9.61 -10.46 10.54
C PHE A 181 9.68 -10.15 12.04
N ILE A 182 10.87 -9.94 12.62
CA ILE A 182 11.00 -9.56 14.03
C ILE A 182 10.28 -8.23 14.28
N GLU A 183 10.53 -7.22 13.46
CA GLU A 183 9.93 -5.90 13.62
C GLU A 183 8.42 -5.90 13.34
N MET A 184 7.94 -6.70 12.38
CA MET A 184 6.52 -6.88 12.12
C MET A 184 5.80 -7.56 13.30
N CYS A 185 6.33 -8.68 13.77
CA CYS A 185 5.75 -9.44 14.88
C CYS A 185 5.79 -8.66 16.19
N ALA A 186 6.92 -7.98 16.49
CA ALA A 186 7.04 -7.12 17.67
C ALA A 186 6.01 -5.97 17.65
N THR A 187 5.71 -5.42 16.47
CA THR A 187 4.68 -4.37 16.33
C THR A 187 3.29 -4.92 16.65
N PHE A 188 2.95 -6.13 16.19
CA PHE A 188 1.69 -6.80 16.56
C PHE A 188 1.60 -7.12 18.06
N GLU A 189 2.70 -7.60 18.66
CA GLU A 189 2.74 -7.95 20.07
C GLU A 189 2.63 -6.72 20.99
N ALA A 190 3.18 -5.57 20.54
CA ALA A 190 3.16 -4.34 21.32
C ALA A 190 1.75 -3.80 21.55
N ASP A 191 0.81 -4.05 20.62
CA ASP A 191 -0.57 -3.57 20.74
C ASP A 191 -1.58 -4.53 20.08
N PRO A 192 -2.51 -5.10 20.88
CA PRO A 192 -3.53 -6.02 20.37
C PRO A 192 -4.56 -5.36 19.45
N ASP A 193 -4.69 -4.03 19.48
CA ASP A 193 -5.61 -3.29 18.61
C ASP A 193 -5.04 -3.09 17.19
N ILE A 194 -3.76 -3.43 16.95
CA ILE A 194 -3.18 -3.41 15.61
C ILE A 194 -3.68 -4.62 14.81
N ALA A 195 -4.48 -4.34 13.79
CA ALA A 195 -5.08 -5.34 12.92
C ALA A 195 -4.26 -5.59 11.65
N GLY A 196 -3.51 -4.60 11.17
CA GLY A 196 -2.66 -4.69 10.00
C GLY A 196 -1.47 -3.76 10.07
N ILE A 197 -0.37 -4.15 9.44
CA ILE A 197 0.91 -3.43 9.45
C ILE A 197 1.49 -3.35 8.05
N ALA A 198 1.93 -2.15 7.67
CA ALA A 198 2.78 -1.93 6.50
C ALA A 198 4.25 -2.02 6.89
N SER A 199 5.07 -2.67 6.07
CA SER A 199 6.53 -2.71 6.21
C SER A 199 7.21 -1.50 5.58
N ASN A 200 8.50 -1.35 5.82
CA ASN A 200 9.34 -0.35 5.18
C ASN A 200 9.87 -0.87 3.83
N VAL A 201 9.05 -0.76 2.79
CA VAL A 201 9.46 -1.12 1.43
C VAL A 201 10.39 -0.05 0.88
N MET A 202 11.64 -0.39 0.68
CA MET A 202 12.66 0.46 0.06
C MET A 202 12.90 0.08 -1.39
N ILE A 203 13.39 1.00 -2.15
CA ILE A 203 13.89 0.76 -3.50
C ILE A 203 15.38 0.40 -3.40
N ASN A 204 15.82 -0.59 -4.15
CA ASN A 204 17.25 -0.87 -4.32
C ASN A 204 18.01 0.41 -4.68
N PRO A 205 19.27 0.58 -4.22
CA PRO A 205 20.04 1.78 -4.54
C PRO A 205 20.00 2.05 -6.05
N PRO A 206 19.66 3.29 -6.46
CA PRO A 206 19.59 3.60 -7.87
C PRO A 206 20.96 3.44 -8.52
N ARG A 207 20.99 2.99 -9.76
CA ARG A 207 22.20 2.95 -10.56
C ARG A 207 22.73 4.36 -10.74
N ASP A 208 24.04 4.52 -10.74
CA ASP A 208 24.69 5.84 -10.85
C ASP A 208 24.17 6.61 -12.08
N GLY A 209 23.67 7.82 -11.83
CA GLY A 209 23.15 8.72 -12.85
C GLY A 209 21.75 8.40 -13.37
N ASN A 210 21.08 7.34 -12.94
CA ASN A 210 19.71 7.02 -13.39
C ASN A 210 18.65 7.88 -12.68
N LEU A 211 18.21 8.96 -13.35
CA LEU A 211 17.24 9.91 -12.79
C LEU A 211 15.85 9.29 -12.56
N LEU A 212 15.44 8.32 -13.39
CA LEU A 212 14.16 7.64 -13.25
C LEU A 212 14.12 6.78 -11.98
N GLU A 213 15.20 6.05 -11.70
CA GLU A 213 15.34 5.26 -10.47
C GLU A 213 15.45 6.17 -9.25
N CYS A 214 16.26 7.25 -9.34
CA CYS A 214 16.36 8.25 -8.27
C CYS A 214 15.00 8.89 -7.94
N PHE A 215 14.18 9.21 -8.96
CA PHE A 215 12.83 9.75 -8.75
C PHE A 215 11.95 8.76 -7.97
N GLN A 216 11.90 7.49 -8.38
CA GLN A 216 11.12 6.47 -7.71
C GLN A 216 11.61 6.22 -6.28
N SER A 217 12.92 6.16 -6.08
CA SER A 217 13.53 5.98 -4.76
C SER A 217 13.17 7.14 -3.81
N GLY A 218 13.22 8.37 -4.28
CA GLY A 218 12.82 9.55 -3.50
C GLY A 218 11.32 9.56 -3.16
N ASP A 219 10.46 9.18 -4.10
CA ASP A 219 9.02 9.05 -3.88
C ASP A 219 8.69 8.06 -2.76
N PHE A 220 9.30 6.88 -2.79
CA PHE A 220 9.16 5.88 -1.73
C PHE A 220 9.70 6.37 -0.39
N ALA A 221 10.84 7.05 -0.36
CA ALA A 221 11.42 7.54 0.88
C ALA A 221 10.54 8.64 1.52
N VAL A 222 10.04 9.60 0.74
CA VAL A 222 9.14 10.65 1.24
C VAL A 222 7.82 10.07 1.74
N GLN A 223 7.30 9.05 1.07
CA GLN A 223 6.11 8.35 1.53
C GLN A 223 6.30 7.74 2.92
N LYS A 224 7.45 7.09 3.18
CA LYS A 224 7.77 6.43 4.46
C LYS A 224 8.14 7.41 5.58
N THR A 225 8.67 8.56 5.24
CA THR A 225 9.14 9.53 6.24
C THR A 225 8.12 10.60 6.62
N ILE A 226 7.15 10.89 5.72
CA ILE A 226 6.16 11.95 5.92
C ILE A 226 4.74 11.40 5.82
N ARG A 227 4.39 10.77 4.69
CA ARG A 227 2.99 10.49 4.32
C ARG A 227 2.37 9.42 5.21
N TRP A 228 2.98 8.24 5.30
CA TRP A 228 2.48 7.15 6.13
C TRP A 228 2.52 7.45 7.63
N PRO A 229 3.58 8.05 8.19
CA PRO A 229 3.54 8.49 9.57
C PRO A 229 2.43 9.51 9.87
N SER A 230 2.15 10.45 8.96
CA SER A 230 1.01 11.37 9.08
C SER A 230 -0.33 10.64 9.11
N GLU A 231 -0.50 9.62 8.27
CA GLU A 231 -1.69 8.77 8.24
C GLU A 231 -1.85 7.97 9.54
N VAL A 232 -0.77 7.33 10.02
CA VAL A 232 -0.75 6.59 11.29
C VAL A 232 -1.06 7.50 12.48
N PHE A 233 -0.53 8.73 12.49
CA PHE A 233 -0.84 9.73 13.50
C PHE A 233 -2.32 10.12 13.49
N SER A 234 -2.91 10.18 12.31
CA SER A 234 -4.35 10.42 12.11
C SER A 234 -5.24 9.21 12.46
N GLY A 235 -4.63 8.09 12.88
CA GLY A 235 -5.33 6.87 13.31
C GLY A 235 -5.73 5.92 12.18
N PHE A 236 -5.34 6.19 10.94
CA PHE A 236 -5.66 5.35 9.80
C PHE A 236 -4.58 5.40 8.71
N LEU A 237 -3.96 4.27 8.44
CA LEU A 237 -3.05 4.08 7.31
C LEU A 237 -3.85 3.67 6.06
N SER A 238 -3.72 4.41 4.98
CA SER A 238 -4.57 4.26 3.79
C SER A 238 -4.18 3.07 2.88
N VAL A 239 -3.08 2.38 3.17
CA VAL A 239 -2.59 1.25 2.36
C VAL A 239 -1.81 0.25 3.19
N ILE A 240 -2.05 -1.03 2.97
CA ILE A 240 -1.22 -2.15 3.44
C ILE A 240 -0.57 -2.76 2.20
N PRO A 241 0.70 -2.41 1.88
CA PRO A 241 1.29 -2.68 0.55
C PRO A 241 1.44 -4.17 0.28
N GLY A 242 1.14 -4.58 -0.96
CA GLY A 242 1.27 -5.95 -1.40
C GLY A 242 2.71 -6.47 -1.41
N GLN A 243 3.71 -5.57 -1.54
CA GLN A 243 5.13 -5.95 -1.55
C GLN A 243 5.56 -6.64 -0.26
N PHE A 244 5.19 -6.10 0.91
CA PHE A 244 5.33 -6.77 2.19
C PHE A 244 4.44 -6.09 3.23
N SER A 245 3.49 -6.83 3.75
CA SER A 245 2.61 -6.39 4.84
C SER A 245 2.09 -7.56 5.63
N GLY A 246 1.55 -7.28 6.81
CA GLY A 246 0.99 -8.29 7.69
C GLY A 246 -0.38 -7.91 8.23
N LEU A 247 -1.18 -8.91 8.55
CA LEU A 247 -2.45 -8.74 9.24
C LEU A 247 -2.63 -9.79 10.35
N ARG A 248 -3.43 -9.43 11.35
CA ARG A 248 -3.83 -10.33 12.41
C ARG A 248 -5.04 -11.14 11.94
N TRP A 249 -4.88 -12.46 11.84
CA TRP A 249 -5.89 -13.34 11.26
C TRP A 249 -7.23 -13.27 12.02
N GLU A 250 -7.20 -13.32 13.35
CA GLU A 250 -8.41 -13.21 14.16
C GLU A 250 -9.24 -11.96 13.84
N THR A 251 -8.59 -10.80 13.63
CA THR A 251 -9.31 -9.55 13.32
C THR A 251 -9.87 -9.55 11.91
N PHE A 252 -9.21 -10.24 10.99
CA PHE A 252 -9.64 -10.31 9.59
C PHE A 252 -10.85 -11.22 9.39
N THR A 253 -10.97 -12.26 10.20
CA THR A 253 -12.06 -13.26 10.12
C THR A 253 -13.19 -13.00 11.11
N ARG A 254 -13.01 -12.09 12.07
CA ARG A 254 -14.04 -11.77 13.06
C ARG A 254 -15.23 -11.10 12.39
N SER A 255 -16.42 -11.69 12.58
CA SER A 255 -17.71 -11.08 12.25
C SER A 255 -18.38 -10.57 13.52
N ARG A 256 -19.15 -9.49 13.43
CA ARG A 256 -19.93 -8.92 14.52
C ARG A 256 -21.12 -9.80 14.89
N ALA A 257 -21.75 -10.39 13.90
CA ALA A 257 -22.87 -11.30 14.05
C ALA A 257 -22.73 -12.44 13.02
N PRO A 258 -23.31 -13.63 13.28
CA PRO A 258 -23.17 -14.77 12.39
C PRO A 258 -23.61 -14.53 10.93
N ALA A 259 -24.51 -13.57 10.72
CA ALA A 259 -25.00 -13.22 9.38
C ALA A 259 -24.26 -12.04 8.73
N GLU A 260 -23.37 -11.33 9.46
CA GLU A 260 -22.62 -10.21 8.90
C GLU A 260 -21.29 -10.69 8.29
N PRO A 261 -20.94 -10.20 7.08
CA PRO A 261 -19.68 -10.58 6.46
C PRO A 261 -18.49 -10.04 7.27
N SER A 262 -17.47 -10.86 7.45
CA SER A 262 -16.21 -10.45 8.09
C SER A 262 -15.44 -9.44 7.20
N PRO A 263 -14.40 -8.75 7.71
CA PRO A 263 -13.51 -7.94 6.87
C PRO A 263 -12.92 -8.74 5.70
N LYS A 264 -12.58 -10.01 5.90
CA LYS A 264 -12.12 -10.94 4.86
C LYS A 264 -13.18 -11.11 3.76
N ASP A 265 -14.42 -11.37 4.13
CA ASP A 265 -15.50 -11.63 3.16
C ASP A 265 -15.83 -10.37 2.35
N ARG A 266 -15.83 -9.20 3.02
CA ARG A 266 -16.02 -7.90 2.34
C ARG A 266 -14.88 -7.58 1.37
N TYR A 267 -13.63 -7.89 1.73
CA TYR A 267 -12.48 -7.75 0.86
C TYR A 267 -12.56 -8.68 -0.35
N LEU A 268 -12.80 -9.97 -0.15
CA LEU A 268 -12.83 -10.97 -1.21
C LEU A 268 -14.02 -10.82 -2.16
N ARG A 269 -15.08 -10.11 -1.77
CA ARG A 269 -16.22 -9.80 -2.65
C ARG A 269 -15.82 -9.08 -3.95
N GLY A 270 -14.66 -8.43 -3.97
CA GLY A 270 -14.12 -7.79 -5.18
C GLY A 270 -13.90 -8.71 -6.37
N GLN A 271 -13.82 -10.03 -6.16
CA GLN A 271 -13.76 -11.00 -7.27
C GLN A 271 -15.00 -10.95 -8.16
N THR A 272 -16.15 -10.55 -7.61
CA THR A 272 -17.44 -10.46 -8.31
C THR A 272 -17.84 -9.02 -8.62
N SER A 273 -16.86 -8.12 -8.82
CA SER A 273 -17.14 -6.71 -9.12
C SER A 273 -17.92 -6.53 -10.41
N ASP A 274 -19.14 -5.97 -10.30
CA ASP A 274 -20.09 -5.86 -11.39
C ASP A 274 -20.13 -4.46 -12.04
N THR A 275 -19.46 -3.48 -11.47
CA THR A 275 -19.44 -2.10 -11.97
C THR A 275 -18.02 -1.62 -12.29
N ALA A 276 -17.89 -0.70 -13.26
CA ALA A 276 -16.62 -0.07 -13.60
C ALA A 276 -15.97 0.63 -12.38
N THR A 277 -16.79 1.25 -11.52
CA THR A 277 -16.31 1.93 -10.30
C THR A 277 -15.68 0.94 -9.31
N GLU A 278 -16.33 -0.19 -9.04
CA GLU A 278 -15.78 -1.23 -8.18
C GLU A 278 -14.50 -1.82 -8.76
N ARG A 279 -14.48 -2.14 -10.06
CA ARG A 279 -13.25 -2.62 -10.72
C ARG A 279 -12.11 -1.62 -10.59
N MET A 280 -12.37 -0.30 -10.71
CA MET A 280 -11.36 0.73 -10.46
C MET A 280 -10.88 0.76 -9.01
N MET A 281 -11.76 0.60 -8.04
CA MET A 281 -11.38 0.51 -6.62
C MET A 281 -10.43 -0.67 -6.38
N TYR A 282 -10.75 -1.83 -6.93
CA TYR A 282 -9.94 -3.03 -6.75
C TYR A 282 -8.62 -3.05 -7.55
N LEU A 283 -8.31 -2.01 -8.35
CA LEU A 283 -6.93 -1.79 -8.81
C LEU A 283 -5.93 -1.48 -7.69
N SER A 284 -6.45 -1.14 -6.49
CA SER A 284 -5.70 -0.91 -5.26
C SER A 284 -6.36 -1.68 -4.12
N GLU A 285 -6.43 -3.01 -4.28
CA GLU A 285 -7.09 -3.94 -3.37
C GLU A 285 -6.53 -3.87 -1.93
N ASP A 286 -5.25 -3.58 -1.81
CA ASP A 286 -4.52 -3.39 -0.56
C ASP A 286 -5.08 -2.25 0.30
N ARG A 287 -5.65 -1.22 -0.32
CA ARG A 287 -6.34 -0.13 0.38
C ARG A 287 -7.69 -0.57 0.93
N ILE A 288 -8.43 -1.37 0.17
CA ILE A 288 -9.73 -1.90 0.60
C ILE A 288 -9.53 -2.82 1.79
N MET A 289 -8.58 -3.73 1.72
CA MET A 289 -8.25 -4.66 2.82
C MET A 289 -7.95 -3.90 4.11
N GLY A 290 -7.08 -2.90 4.05
CA GLY A 290 -6.74 -2.07 5.21
C GLY A 290 -7.95 -1.32 5.77
N PHE A 291 -8.79 -0.75 4.92
CA PHE A 291 -9.97 -0.02 5.35
C PHE A 291 -11.00 -0.92 6.04
N GLU A 292 -11.28 -2.08 5.49
CA GLU A 292 -12.21 -3.06 6.08
C GLU A 292 -11.74 -3.52 7.47
N LEU A 293 -10.43 -3.76 7.63
CA LEU A 293 -9.83 -4.09 8.93
C LEU A 293 -9.99 -2.95 9.96
N ALA A 294 -9.68 -1.71 9.55
CA ALA A 294 -9.66 -0.57 10.47
C ALA A 294 -11.07 -0.11 10.87
N THR A 295 -12.06 -0.32 10.02
CA THR A 295 -13.43 0.18 10.24
C THR A 295 -14.40 -0.85 10.80
N GLU A 296 -13.93 -2.06 11.12
CA GLU A 296 -14.77 -3.10 11.70
C GLU A 296 -15.52 -2.62 12.94
N SER A 297 -16.81 -2.91 12.98
CA SER A 297 -17.71 -2.44 14.05
C SER A 297 -17.43 -3.17 15.37
N GLY A 298 -17.58 -2.46 16.47
CA GLY A 298 -17.35 -3.04 17.81
C GLY A 298 -15.88 -3.29 18.15
N THR A 299 -14.94 -2.87 17.32
CA THR A 299 -13.50 -3.01 17.54
C THR A 299 -12.80 -1.66 17.68
N ARG A 300 -11.56 -1.69 18.18
CA ARG A 300 -10.61 -0.57 18.18
C ARG A 300 -9.49 -0.78 17.16
N ASN A 301 -9.73 -1.63 16.20
CA ASN A 301 -8.75 -1.97 15.17
C ASN A 301 -8.16 -0.73 14.53
N ARG A 302 -6.85 -0.77 14.32
CA ARG A 302 -6.10 0.25 13.60
C ARG A 302 -5.03 -0.40 12.75
N LEU A 303 -4.55 0.37 11.79
CA LEU A 303 -3.40 -0.01 10.98
C LEU A 303 -2.17 0.74 11.49
N ASP A 304 -1.02 0.12 11.38
CA ASP A 304 0.25 0.73 11.79
C ASP A 304 1.34 0.55 10.72
N PHE A 305 2.46 1.22 10.93
CA PHE A 305 3.64 1.17 10.07
C PHE A 305 4.84 0.72 10.89
N ALA A 306 5.55 -0.30 10.41
CA ALA A 306 6.79 -0.80 11.01
C ALA A 306 8.01 -0.25 10.24
N PRO A 307 8.58 0.90 10.65
CA PRO A 307 9.60 1.61 9.87
C PRO A 307 10.95 0.90 9.81
N ARG A 308 11.14 -0.19 10.55
CA ARG A 308 12.36 -1.01 10.56
C ARG A 308 12.15 -2.42 10.02
N ALA A 309 10.93 -2.76 9.64
CA ALA A 309 10.67 -3.97 8.88
C ALA A 309 11.10 -3.76 7.43
N ASP A 310 12.41 -3.71 7.21
CA ASP A 310 13.02 -3.33 5.95
C ASP A 310 12.87 -4.45 4.92
N CYS A 311 12.46 -4.08 3.73
CA CYS A 311 12.51 -4.93 2.55
C CYS A 311 12.80 -4.09 1.30
N HIS A 312 13.33 -4.73 0.28
CA HIS A 312 13.74 -4.09 -0.97
C HIS A 312 12.91 -4.62 -2.13
N THR A 313 12.58 -3.72 -3.06
CA THR A 313 11.90 -4.07 -4.32
C THR A 313 12.56 -3.33 -5.49
N ASP A 314 12.35 -3.83 -6.70
CA ASP A 314 12.88 -3.22 -7.90
C ASP A 314 12.07 -1.99 -8.33
N THR A 315 12.72 -1.12 -9.10
CA THR A 315 12.08 0.01 -9.79
C THR A 315 11.51 -0.41 -11.14
N CYS A 316 10.61 0.40 -11.68
CA CYS A 316 10.32 0.36 -13.10
C CYS A 316 11.56 0.80 -13.89
N ASN A 317 11.99 -0.02 -14.85
CA ASN A 317 13.18 0.23 -15.65
C ASN A 317 12.95 1.26 -16.77
N THR A 318 11.72 1.38 -17.24
CA THR A 318 11.34 2.29 -18.32
C THR A 318 10.25 3.27 -17.87
N LEU A 319 10.20 4.42 -18.53
CA LEU A 319 9.16 5.42 -18.27
C LEU A 319 7.76 4.88 -18.63
N SER A 320 7.67 4.01 -19.63
CA SER A 320 6.43 3.35 -20.02
C SER A 320 5.90 2.42 -18.91
N GLU A 321 6.77 1.59 -18.34
CA GLU A 321 6.41 0.73 -17.18
C GLU A 321 5.94 1.56 -15.99
N LEU A 322 6.66 2.67 -15.69
CA LEU A 322 6.27 3.58 -14.62
C LEU A 322 4.87 4.16 -14.86
N LEU A 323 4.55 4.60 -16.08
CA LEU A 323 3.23 5.13 -16.42
C LEU A 323 2.13 4.09 -16.24
N HIS A 324 2.34 2.85 -16.71
CA HIS A 324 1.38 1.75 -16.54
C HIS A 324 1.17 1.39 -15.05
N GLN A 325 2.25 1.34 -14.25
CA GLN A 325 2.17 1.10 -12.82
C GLN A 325 1.41 2.23 -12.12
N ARG A 326 1.78 3.49 -12.38
CA ARG A 326 1.17 4.67 -11.75
C ARG A 326 -0.27 4.91 -12.19
N ARG A 327 -0.64 4.56 -13.43
CA ARG A 327 -2.05 4.57 -13.86
C ARG A 327 -2.93 3.74 -12.91
N ARG A 328 -2.52 2.51 -12.60
CA ARG A 328 -3.24 1.65 -11.67
C ARG A 328 -3.32 2.26 -10.28
N TRP A 329 -2.19 2.70 -9.74
CA TRP A 329 -2.12 3.24 -8.38
C TRP A 329 -2.91 4.54 -8.22
N LEU A 330 -2.82 5.46 -9.19
CA LEU A 330 -3.52 6.74 -9.11
C LEU A 330 -5.03 6.57 -9.30
N ASN A 331 -5.45 5.81 -10.32
CA ASN A 331 -6.86 5.55 -10.54
C ASN A 331 -7.48 4.77 -9.36
N GLY A 332 -6.86 3.67 -8.95
CA GLY A 332 -7.32 2.91 -7.80
C GLY A 332 -7.37 3.76 -6.52
N SER A 333 -6.34 4.58 -6.26
CA SER A 333 -6.32 5.49 -5.09
C SER A 333 -7.40 6.55 -5.14
N LEU A 334 -7.70 7.13 -6.32
CA LEU A 334 -8.77 8.12 -6.49
C LEU A 334 -10.13 7.53 -6.07
N PHE A 335 -10.46 6.36 -6.60
CA PHE A 335 -11.74 5.70 -6.31
C PHE A 335 -11.80 5.16 -4.88
N CYS A 336 -10.73 4.52 -4.39
CA CYS A 336 -10.68 4.05 -3.01
C CYS A 336 -10.81 5.19 -2.00
N ARG A 337 -10.10 6.32 -2.18
CA ARG A 337 -10.23 7.46 -1.26
C ARG A 337 -11.62 8.08 -1.28
N SER A 338 -12.22 8.27 -2.46
CA SER A 338 -13.59 8.76 -2.58
C SER A 338 -14.56 7.83 -1.85
N TRP A 339 -14.39 6.51 -1.99
CA TRP A 339 -15.18 5.52 -1.28
C TRP A 339 -14.94 5.55 0.23
N MET A 340 -13.67 5.61 0.69
CA MET A 340 -13.31 5.70 2.10
C MET A 340 -13.89 6.95 2.76
N ILE A 341 -13.77 8.13 2.13
CA ILE A 341 -14.33 9.40 2.63
C ILE A 341 -15.85 9.25 2.82
N ARG A 342 -16.56 8.72 1.82
CA ARG A 342 -18.01 8.47 1.92
C ARG A 342 -18.33 7.51 3.07
N LYS A 343 -17.60 6.40 3.18
CA LYS A 343 -17.80 5.41 4.25
C LYS A 343 -17.51 5.97 5.65
N ILE A 344 -16.50 6.81 5.81
CA ILE A 344 -16.24 7.49 7.08
C ILE A 344 -17.40 8.44 7.42
N VAL A 345 -17.95 9.17 6.45
CA VAL A 345 -19.14 10.02 6.65
C VAL A 345 -20.35 9.17 7.07
N GLU A 346 -20.57 8.00 6.47
CA GLU A 346 -21.60 7.05 6.91
C GLU A 346 -21.37 6.58 8.36
N ILE A 347 -20.11 6.33 8.77
CA ILE A 347 -19.76 5.98 10.16
C ILE A 347 -20.14 7.09 11.15
N PHE A 348 -20.04 8.37 10.78
CA PHE A 348 -20.49 9.47 11.65
C PHE A 348 -22.00 9.44 11.89
N SER A 349 -22.77 8.99 10.94
CA SER A 349 -24.23 8.87 11.04
C SER A 349 -24.68 7.61 11.79
N ASP A 350 -23.79 6.62 11.99
CA ASP A 350 -24.08 5.35 12.66
C ASP A 350 -24.14 5.54 14.19
N THR A 351 -25.35 5.72 14.71
CA THR A 351 -25.59 5.92 16.15
C THR A 351 -25.34 4.65 16.99
N THR A 352 -25.19 3.48 16.38
CA THR A 352 -24.88 2.23 17.09
C THR A 352 -23.42 2.22 17.58
N ARG A 353 -22.55 3.07 16.99
CA ARG A 353 -21.16 3.23 17.37
C ARG A 353 -21.00 4.28 18.47
N PRO A 354 -20.16 4.06 19.48
CA PRO A 354 -19.85 5.08 20.50
C PRO A 354 -19.34 6.39 19.86
N LEU A 355 -19.77 7.54 20.39
CA LEU A 355 -19.37 8.86 19.86
C LEU A 355 -17.85 9.01 19.81
N SER A 356 -17.11 8.53 20.83
CA SER A 356 -15.65 8.55 20.87
C SER A 356 -15.02 7.82 19.69
N ARG A 357 -15.61 6.68 19.26
CA ARG A 357 -15.13 5.94 18.09
C ARG A 357 -15.43 6.68 16.79
N ARG A 358 -16.61 7.27 16.65
CA ARG A 358 -16.95 8.11 15.49
C ARG A 358 -15.98 9.28 15.35
N LEU A 359 -15.75 10.00 16.44
CA LEU A 359 -14.81 11.14 16.47
C LEU A 359 -13.36 10.75 16.19
N SER A 360 -12.95 9.51 16.49
CA SER A 360 -11.59 9.04 16.19
C SER A 360 -11.26 8.97 14.69
N PHE A 361 -12.26 9.00 13.80
CA PHE A 361 -12.07 9.05 12.35
C PHE A 361 -11.96 10.48 11.77
N VAL A 362 -12.19 11.54 12.57
CA VAL A 362 -12.08 12.94 12.09
C VAL A 362 -10.69 13.26 11.53
N PRO A 363 -9.58 12.95 12.23
CA PRO A 363 -8.24 13.21 11.70
C PRO A 363 -7.98 12.42 10.41
N ALA A 364 -8.45 11.15 10.33
CA ALA A 364 -8.33 10.34 9.13
C ALA A 364 -9.11 10.94 7.95
N LEU A 365 -10.34 11.39 8.19
CA LEU A 365 -11.16 12.07 7.17
C LEU A 365 -10.46 13.32 6.64
N LEU A 366 -9.94 14.17 7.53
CA LEU A 366 -9.22 15.38 7.14
C LEU A 366 -7.96 15.06 6.32
N ASN A 367 -7.16 14.10 6.78
CA ASN A 367 -5.94 13.69 6.07
C ASN A 367 -6.24 13.15 4.67
N LEU A 368 -7.21 12.23 4.54
CA LEU A 368 -7.64 11.68 3.26
C LEU A 368 -8.19 12.76 2.32
N SER A 369 -8.98 13.71 2.86
CA SER A 369 -9.55 14.82 2.09
C SER A 369 -8.46 15.76 1.58
N ILE A 370 -7.49 16.12 2.43
CA ILE A 370 -6.35 16.97 2.04
C ILE A 370 -5.54 16.29 0.92
N GLN A 371 -5.20 15.03 1.08
CA GLN A 371 -4.48 14.28 0.05
C GLN A 371 -5.27 14.22 -1.27
N HIS A 372 -6.58 13.98 -1.18
CA HIS A 372 -7.46 13.92 -2.35
C HIS A 372 -7.52 15.26 -3.09
N LEU A 373 -7.63 16.37 -2.37
CA LEU A 373 -7.66 17.72 -2.94
C LEU A 373 -6.31 18.10 -3.58
N LEU A 374 -5.20 17.85 -2.90
CA LEU A 374 -3.87 18.15 -3.45
C LEU A 374 -3.58 17.38 -4.74
N GLU A 375 -3.99 16.11 -4.81
CA GLU A 375 -3.82 15.31 -6.04
C GLU A 375 -4.80 15.74 -7.14
N TRP A 376 -6.03 16.11 -6.80
CA TRP A 376 -7.02 16.58 -7.76
C TRP A 376 -6.63 17.93 -8.39
N PHE A 377 -6.10 18.87 -7.59
CA PHE A 377 -5.70 20.21 -8.03
C PHE A 377 -4.22 20.31 -8.43
N LEU A 378 -3.58 19.19 -8.73
CA LEU A 378 -2.19 19.18 -9.18
C LEU A 378 -1.94 20.01 -10.49
N PRO A 379 -2.83 19.98 -11.52
CA PRO A 379 -2.68 20.89 -12.67
C PRO A 379 -2.74 22.36 -12.27
N LEU A 380 -3.65 22.74 -11.38
CA LEU A 380 -3.75 24.11 -10.86
C LEU A 380 -2.44 24.55 -10.20
N LEU A 381 -1.84 23.70 -9.37
CA LEU A 381 -0.56 24.00 -8.71
C LEU A 381 0.57 24.22 -9.73
N ASN A 382 0.59 23.48 -10.83
CA ASN A 382 1.53 23.70 -11.93
C ASN A 382 1.23 25.00 -12.70
N ILE A 383 -0.03 25.33 -12.95
CA ILE A 383 -0.43 26.59 -13.55
C ILE A 383 0.03 27.78 -12.69
N LEU A 384 -0.19 27.71 -11.37
CA LEU A 384 0.25 28.75 -10.43
C LEU A 384 1.78 28.89 -10.40
N LEU A 385 2.53 27.78 -10.41
CA LEU A 385 3.99 27.82 -10.49
C LEU A 385 4.48 28.55 -11.75
N LEU A 386 3.91 28.24 -12.90
CA LEU A 386 4.24 28.89 -14.16
C LEU A 386 3.81 30.37 -14.17
N ALA A 387 2.65 30.71 -13.59
CA ALA A 387 2.20 32.09 -13.48
C ALA A 387 3.11 32.96 -12.59
N VAL A 388 3.55 32.41 -11.44
CA VAL A 388 4.55 33.07 -10.59
C VAL A 388 5.85 33.29 -11.36
N THR A 389 6.30 32.29 -12.11
CA THR A 389 7.52 32.39 -12.92
C THR A 389 7.39 33.45 -14.03
N TRP A 390 6.24 33.52 -14.68
CA TRP A 390 5.93 34.56 -15.66
C TRP A 390 6.02 35.98 -15.04
N ASN A 391 5.37 36.18 -13.90
CA ASN A 391 5.41 37.47 -13.20
C ASN A 391 6.84 37.86 -12.83
N SER A 392 7.63 36.90 -12.32
CA SER A 392 9.02 37.13 -11.96
C SER A 392 9.87 37.49 -13.18
N LEU A 393 9.72 36.80 -14.30
CA LEU A 393 10.42 37.12 -15.56
C LEU A 393 10.06 38.50 -16.07
N SER A 394 8.78 38.87 -16.09
CA SER A 394 8.29 40.17 -16.54
C SER A 394 8.83 41.35 -15.70
N ASN A 395 9.23 41.05 -14.45
CA ASN A 395 9.88 42.04 -13.57
C ASN A 395 11.40 42.18 -13.83
N LEU A 396 12.04 41.11 -14.33
CA LEU A 396 13.50 41.05 -14.47
C LEU A 396 14.02 41.48 -15.84
N VAL A 397 13.26 41.22 -16.90
CA VAL A 397 13.69 41.45 -18.30
C VAL A 397 12.58 42.07 -19.14
N SER A 398 12.90 42.51 -20.37
CA SER A 398 11.90 43.07 -21.27
C SER A 398 10.77 42.09 -21.57
N PRO A 399 9.54 42.55 -21.88
CA PRO A 399 8.40 41.67 -22.17
C PRO A 399 8.66 40.66 -23.30
N ILE A 400 9.39 41.03 -24.33
CA ILE A 400 9.73 40.15 -25.45
C ILE A 400 10.68 39.05 -24.99
N SER A 401 11.72 39.39 -24.21
CA SER A 401 12.68 38.43 -23.69
C SER A 401 12.01 37.52 -22.65
N ALA A 402 11.15 38.07 -21.78
CA ALA A 402 10.36 37.30 -20.82
C ALA A 402 9.48 36.26 -21.53
N GLY A 403 8.79 36.65 -22.62
CA GLY A 403 7.97 35.74 -23.41
C GLY A 403 8.76 34.59 -24.03
N ALA A 404 9.92 34.86 -24.61
CA ALA A 404 10.78 33.84 -25.19
C ALA A 404 11.33 32.85 -24.15
N ILE A 405 11.86 33.37 -23.03
CA ILE A 405 12.39 32.53 -21.96
C ILE A 405 11.27 31.68 -21.34
N PHE A 406 10.10 32.28 -21.06
CA PHE A 406 8.96 31.58 -20.52
C PHE A 406 8.45 30.46 -21.43
N ALA A 407 8.39 30.71 -22.76
CA ALA A 407 7.98 29.71 -23.73
C ALA A 407 8.91 28.46 -23.68
N VAL A 408 10.22 28.68 -23.59
CA VAL A 408 11.18 27.57 -23.44
C VAL A 408 10.98 26.82 -22.14
N ILE A 409 10.87 27.54 -21.00
CA ILE A 409 10.62 26.94 -19.68
C ILE A 409 9.34 26.12 -19.69
N ALA A 410 8.23 26.69 -20.13
CA ALA A 410 6.94 26.01 -20.16
C ALA A 410 6.94 24.80 -21.10
N SER A 411 7.59 24.90 -22.26
CA SER A 411 7.71 23.79 -23.21
C SER A 411 8.46 22.61 -22.62
N ILE A 412 9.61 22.84 -21.98
CA ILE A 412 10.38 21.77 -21.32
C ILE A 412 9.61 21.22 -20.14
N TRP A 413 8.98 22.08 -19.30
CA TRP A 413 8.24 21.67 -18.11
C TRP A 413 7.05 20.77 -18.42
N LEU A 414 6.31 21.05 -19.49
CA LEU A 414 5.12 20.32 -19.91
C LEU A 414 5.42 19.14 -20.85
N SER A 415 6.66 19.07 -21.40
CA SER A 415 7.02 18.04 -22.39
C SER A 415 6.76 16.59 -21.90
N PRO A 416 7.02 16.18 -20.63
CA PRO A 416 6.71 14.83 -20.20
C PRO A 416 5.21 14.52 -20.31
N THR A 417 4.35 15.48 -19.95
CA THR A 417 2.89 15.33 -20.04
C THR A 417 2.44 15.21 -21.50
N VAL A 418 2.95 16.05 -22.39
CA VAL A 418 2.62 16.01 -23.83
C VAL A 418 3.06 14.69 -24.45
N LEU A 419 4.27 14.22 -24.15
CA LEU A 419 4.79 12.92 -24.62
C LEU A 419 3.97 11.74 -24.12
N ALA A 420 3.52 11.78 -22.85
CA ALA A 420 2.68 10.74 -22.29
C ALA A 420 1.29 10.68 -22.94
N LEU A 421 0.66 11.84 -23.17
CA LEU A 421 -0.68 11.92 -23.78
C LEU A 421 -0.67 11.63 -25.27
N SER A 422 0.41 11.94 -25.98
CA SER A 422 0.57 11.62 -27.41
C SER A 422 0.88 10.14 -27.68
N GLY A 423 1.09 9.32 -26.64
CA GLY A 423 1.44 7.90 -26.78
C GLY A 423 2.85 7.66 -27.33
N THR A 424 3.75 8.65 -27.24
CA THR A 424 5.13 8.54 -27.75
C THR A 424 6.10 7.92 -26.75
N VAL A 425 5.77 7.91 -25.45
CA VAL A 425 6.64 7.39 -24.36
C VAL A 425 7.17 5.97 -24.62
N PRO A 426 6.39 4.99 -25.10
CA PRO A 426 6.91 3.65 -25.38
C PRO A 426 8.03 3.59 -26.44
N ARG A 427 8.17 4.65 -27.25
CA ARG A 427 9.18 4.76 -28.32
C ARG A 427 10.48 5.42 -27.85
N LEU A 428 10.49 5.96 -26.62
CA LEU A 428 11.67 6.62 -26.07
C LEU A 428 12.66 5.58 -25.53
N GLY A 429 13.89 5.65 -26.01
CA GLY A 429 15.00 4.89 -25.45
C GLY A 429 15.45 5.44 -24.08
N ALA A 430 16.18 4.64 -23.31
CA ALA A 430 16.64 5.00 -21.98
C ALA A 430 17.43 6.33 -21.97
N GLN A 431 18.31 6.55 -22.93
CA GLN A 431 19.09 7.78 -23.06
C GLN A 431 18.21 9.02 -23.28
N GLN A 432 17.19 8.90 -24.13
CA GLN A 432 16.26 10.01 -24.41
C GLN A 432 15.44 10.37 -23.18
N VAL A 433 15.02 9.37 -22.39
CA VAL A 433 14.36 9.57 -21.10
C VAL A 433 15.29 10.29 -20.12
N GLN A 434 16.57 9.89 -20.02
CA GLN A 434 17.52 10.58 -19.14
C GLN A 434 17.73 12.04 -19.53
N ILE A 435 17.85 12.34 -20.84
CA ILE A 435 17.97 13.72 -21.34
C ILE A 435 16.72 14.53 -20.99
N LEU A 436 15.52 13.98 -21.23
CA LEU A 436 14.25 14.63 -20.87
C LEU A 436 14.19 14.96 -19.39
N LEU A 437 14.49 14.01 -18.52
CA LEU A 437 14.47 14.20 -17.08
C LEU A 437 15.53 15.21 -16.62
N GLN A 438 16.72 15.21 -17.23
CA GLN A 438 17.75 16.18 -16.94
C GLN A 438 17.32 17.60 -17.33
N LEU A 439 16.66 17.79 -18.48
CA LEU A 439 16.11 19.08 -18.90
C LEU A 439 15.04 19.57 -17.92
N VAL A 440 14.10 18.73 -17.52
CA VAL A 440 13.07 19.07 -16.52
C VAL A 440 13.71 19.44 -15.19
N LYS A 441 14.70 18.67 -14.72
CA LYS A 441 15.43 18.94 -13.49
C LYS A 441 16.15 20.30 -13.53
N THR A 442 16.84 20.60 -14.63
CA THR A 442 17.51 21.88 -14.82
C THR A 442 16.49 23.03 -14.86
N THR A 443 15.38 22.85 -15.57
CA THR A 443 14.28 23.83 -15.64
C THR A 443 13.69 24.13 -14.26
N PHE A 444 13.53 23.13 -13.39
CA PHE A 444 13.08 23.34 -12.02
C PHE A 444 14.01 24.30 -11.25
N PHE A 445 15.33 24.06 -11.28
CA PHE A 445 16.29 24.95 -10.61
C PHE A 445 16.34 26.34 -11.25
N THR A 446 16.15 26.44 -12.57
CA THR A 446 16.02 27.72 -13.27
C THR A 446 14.78 28.49 -12.80
N ILE A 447 13.63 27.83 -12.67
CA ILE A 447 12.40 28.40 -12.12
C ILE A 447 12.65 28.93 -10.71
N ILE A 448 13.25 28.14 -9.84
CA ILE A 448 13.57 28.55 -8.46
C ILE A 448 14.51 29.77 -8.47
N ALA A 449 15.58 29.76 -9.26
CA ALA A 449 16.54 30.87 -9.36
C ALA A 449 15.88 32.17 -9.83
N ILE A 450 15.08 32.13 -10.90
CA ILE A 450 14.34 33.30 -11.42
C ILE A 450 13.45 33.89 -10.32
N ASN A 451 12.68 33.06 -9.63
CA ASN A 451 11.76 33.52 -8.60
C ASN A 451 12.49 34.09 -7.38
N LEU A 452 13.63 33.51 -6.98
CA LEU A 452 14.46 34.04 -5.88
C LEU A 452 15.12 35.38 -6.24
N VAL A 453 15.63 35.55 -7.47
CA VAL A 453 16.21 36.83 -7.94
C VAL A 453 15.14 37.91 -7.99
N SER A 454 13.96 37.61 -8.52
CA SER A 454 12.83 38.56 -8.55
C SER A 454 12.42 39.00 -7.14
N LEU A 455 12.33 38.03 -6.22
CA LEU A 455 11.99 38.29 -4.82
C LEU A 455 13.04 39.19 -4.11
N ALA A 456 14.32 39.01 -4.43
CA ALA A 456 15.40 39.82 -3.85
C ALA A 456 15.40 41.27 -4.37
N GLN A 457 14.92 41.50 -5.60
CA GLN A 457 14.88 42.85 -6.22
C GLN A 457 13.63 43.64 -5.87
N LYS A 458 12.51 42.99 -5.64
CA LYS A 458 11.23 43.60 -5.29
C LYS A 458 10.72 42.97 -4.01
N SER A 459 10.22 43.80 -3.08
CA SER A 459 9.49 43.33 -1.90
C SER A 459 8.17 42.68 -2.30
N GLU A 460 8.26 41.51 -2.94
CA GLU A 460 7.08 40.76 -3.35
C GLU A 460 6.41 40.05 -2.16
N SER A 461 5.16 39.59 -2.36
CA SER A 461 4.32 39.11 -1.30
C SER A 461 4.96 37.92 -0.55
N LEU A 462 4.81 37.89 0.76
CA LEU A 462 5.19 36.81 1.66
C LEU A 462 4.70 35.43 1.15
N ALA A 463 3.61 35.43 0.37
CA ALA A 463 3.02 34.24 -0.24
C ALA A 463 3.98 33.50 -1.19
N TYR A 464 4.75 34.23 -2.01
CA TYR A 464 5.70 33.62 -2.93
C TYR A 464 6.88 33.00 -2.20
N LEU A 465 7.43 33.70 -1.20
CA LEU A 465 8.50 33.15 -0.36
C LEU A 465 8.03 31.87 0.34
N TYR A 466 6.82 31.90 0.89
CA TYR A 466 6.23 30.74 1.58
C TYR A 466 6.08 29.53 0.64
N TYR A 467 5.59 29.75 -0.59
CA TYR A 467 5.46 28.69 -1.59
C TYR A 467 6.81 28.14 -2.06
N LEU A 468 7.76 29.03 -2.34
CA LEU A 468 9.12 28.64 -2.77
C LEU A 468 9.92 27.90 -1.69
N SER A 469 9.56 28.07 -0.41
CA SER A 469 10.18 27.34 0.69
C SER A 469 9.73 25.86 0.78
N MET A 470 8.67 25.45 0.09
CA MET A 470 8.09 24.10 0.19
C MET A 470 9.03 22.94 -0.15
N PRO A 471 9.83 22.98 -1.24
CA PRO A 471 10.80 21.94 -1.52
C PRO A 471 11.83 21.77 -0.39
N PHE A 472 12.26 22.86 0.24
CA PHE A 472 13.19 22.85 1.36
C PHE A 472 12.54 22.30 2.63
N ALA A 473 11.31 22.71 2.92
CA ALA A 473 10.53 22.20 4.06
C ALA A 473 10.29 20.69 3.93
N LEU A 474 9.91 20.21 2.75
CA LEU A 474 9.72 18.80 2.48
C LEU A 474 11.03 18.01 2.65
N THR A 475 12.12 18.53 2.10
CA THR A 475 13.46 17.91 2.24
C THR A 475 13.86 17.80 3.70
N THR A 476 13.79 18.90 4.44
CA THR A 476 14.16 18.93 5.86
C THR A 476 13.28 18.01 6.68
N GLY A 477 11.95 18.06 6.47
CA GLY A 477 11.00 17.18 7.14
C GLY A 477 11.25 15.70 6.86
N ALA A 478 11.55 15.35 5.60
CA ALA A 478 11.86 13.98 5.22
C ALA A 478 13.15 13.47 5.90
N PHE A 479 14.21 14.28 5.94
CA PHE A 479 15.45 13.91 6.66
C PHE A 479 15.22 13.78 8.16
N LEU A 480 14.51 14.71 8.80
CA LEU A 480 14.18 14.61 10.22
C LEU A 480 13.34 13.34 10.51
N GLY A 481 12.33 13.07 9.68
CA GLY A 481 11.53 11.85 9.77
C GLY A 481 12.39 10.58 9.66
N ALA A 482 13.31 10.53 8.68
CA ALA A 482 14.22 9.41 8.50
C ALA A 482 15.19 9.23 9.69
N MET A 483 15.77 10.33 10.20
CA MET A 483 16.68 10.28 11.37
C MET A 483 15.97 9.73 12.61
N ILE A 484 14.70 10.04 12.80
CA ILE A 484 13.90 9.55 13.93
C ILE A 484 13.53 8.08 13.74
N SER A 485 13.16 7.67 12.52
CA SER A 485 12.59 6.35 12.24
C SER A 485 13.63 5.28 11.89
N ASN A 486 14.39 5.49 10.81
CA ASN A 486 15.29 4.48 10.26
C ASN A 486 16.46 5.09 9.50
N ARG A 487 17.70 4.67 9.86
CA ARG A 487 18.93 5.12 9.20
C ARG A 487 19.04 4.71 7.72
N ALA A 488 18.42 3.62 7.32
CA ALA A 488 18.39 3.18 5.92
C ALA A 488 17.69 4.21 5.04
N LEU A 489 16.58 4.79 5.51
CA LEU A 489 15.88 5.87 4.82
C LEU A 489 16.73 7.14 4.65
N VAL A 490 17.64 7.43 5.58
CA VAL A 490 18.59 8.56 5.43
C VAL A 490 19.52 8.33 4.23
N LYS A 491 20.03 7.10 4.04
CA LYS A 491 20.88 6.76 2.90
C LYS A 491 20.09 6.90 1.59
N GLN A 492 18.86 6.37 1.56
CA GLN A 492 17.98 6.46 0.40
C GLN A 492 17.67 7.91 0.03
N LEU A 493 17.33 8.77 1.00
CA LEU A 493 17.08 10.20 0.77
C LEU A 493 18.32 10.93 0.25
N LYS A 494 19.51 10.69 0.82
CA LYS A 494 20.76 11.31 0.33
C LYS A 494 20.98 11.06 -1.16
N ALA A 495 20.67 9.86 -1.66
CA ALA A 495 20.86 9.50 -3.05
C ALA A 495 19.77 10.04 -3.98
N SER A 496 18.58 10.37 -3.48
CA SER A 496 17.39 10.53 -4.32
C SER A 496 16.64 11.85 -4.16
N ILE A 497 16.71 12.52 -3.00
CA ILE A 497 15.77 13.61 -2.66
C ILE A 497 15.86 14.81 -3.61
N LEU A 498 17.05 15.25 -4.00
CA LEU A 498 17.21 16.38 -4.91
C LEU A 498 16.61 16.11 -6.30
N THR A 499 16.79 14.89 -6.79
CA THR A 499 16.19 14.47 -8.06
C THR A 499 14.67 14.36 -7.91
N PHE A 500 14.19 13.78 -6.81
CA PHE A 500 12.76 13.67 -6.55
C PHE A 500 12.08 15.05 -6.50
N ILE A 501 12.53 15.97 -5.65
CA ILE A 501 11.87 17.29 -5.51
C ILE A 501 11.89 18.11 -6.79
N SER A 502 12.95 17.98 -7.58
CA SER A 502 13.08 18.73 -8.84
C SER A 502 12.24 18.17 -9.98
N LEU A 503 11.97 16.87 -9.97
CA LEU A 503 11.14 16.21 -10.99
C LEU A 503 9.67 16.08 -10.57
N ALA A 504 9.38 16.00 -9.27
CA ALA A 504 8.07 15.65 -8.75
C ALA A 504 6.91 16.48 -9.32
N PRO A 505 6.95 17.81 -9.42
CA PRO A 505 5.80 18.57 -9.90
C PRO A 505 5.43 18.23 -11.36
N SER A 506 6.41 18.15 -12.25
CA SER A 506 6.20 17.82 -13.68
C SER A 506 5.87 16.33 -13.86
N MET A 507 6.58 15.42 -13.17
CA MET A 507 6.34 13.98 -13.27
C MET A 507 4.98 13.58 -12.70
N TRP A 508 4.56 14.15 -11.57
CA TRP A 508 3.24 13.89 -11.03
C TRP A 508 2.12 14.41 -11.92
N LEU A 509 2.31 15.60 -12.56
CA LEU A 509 1.38 16.11 -13.57
C LEU A 509 1.26 15.15 -14.76
N MET A 510 2.39 14.66 -15.27
CA MET A 510 2.43 13.66 -16.35
C MET A 510 1.69 12.38 -15.97
N MET A 511 2.02 11.80 -14.80
CA MET A 511 1.44 10.53 -14.34
C MET A 511 -0.05 10.64 -14.08
N SER A 512 -0.51 11.75 -13.45
CA SER A 512 -1.94 11.99 -13.18
C SER A 512 -2.72 12.21 -14.48
N SER A 513 -2.18 12.99 -15.41
CA SER A 513 -2.78 13.18 -16.72
C SER A 513 -2.91 11.86 -17.48
N TYR A 514 -1.82 11.10 -17.56
CA TYR A 514 -1.84 9.78 -18.20
C TYR A 514 -2.86 8.84 -17.56
N ALA A 515 -2.91 8.79 -16.24
CA ALA A 515 -3.83 7.93 -15.49
C ALA A 515 -5.30 8.28 -15.81
N PHE A 516 -5.67 9.55 -15.72
CA PHE A 516 -7.06 9.97 -15.90
C PHE A 516 -7.52 9.85 -17.35
N PHE A 517 -6.66 10.21 -18.33
CA PHE A 517 -6.98 10.02 -19.74
C PHE A 517 -7.08 8.53 -20.13
N ASN A 518 -6.42 7.62 -19.41
CA ASN A 518 -6.50 6.17 -19.61
C ASN A 518 -7.34 5.45 -18.56
N LEU A 519 -8.32 6.12 -17.96
CA LEU A 519 -9.20 5.56 -16.94
C LEU A 519 -10.10 4.43 -17.47
N HIS A 520 -10.34 4.38 -18.80
CA HIS A 520 -11.08 3.30 -19.45
C HIS A 520 -10.32 1.96 -19.44
N ASP A 521 -9.01 1.98 -19.23
CA ASP A 521 -8.21 0.77 -19.11
C ASP A 521 -8.23 0.25 -17.66
N GLY A 522 -9.21 -0.59 -17.37
CA GLY A 522 -9.36 -1.30 -16.10
C GLY A 522 -8.46 -2.53 -15.96
N SER A 523 -7.51 -2.75 -16.87
CA SER A 523 -6.62 -3.91 -16.81
C SER A 523 -5.69 -3.81 -15.59
N TRP A 524 -5.88 -4.75 -14.67
CA TRP A 524 -5.03 -4.92 -13.51
C TRP A 524 -4.00 -5.98 -13.81
N GLY A 525 -2.74 -5.56 -14.07
CA GLY A 525 -1.64 -6.51 -14.21
C GLY A 525 -1.91 -7.68 -15.16
N ARG A 526 -2.87 -7.55 -16.05
CA ARG A 526 -3.30 -8.55 -17.02
C ARG A 526 -2.29 -8.61 -18.18
N LYS A 527 -1.04 -8.90 -17.87
CA LYS A 527 -0.18 -9.49 -18.87
C LYS A 527 -0.81 -10.85 -19.19
N GLY A 528 -1.58 -10.92 -20.28
CA GLY A 528 -2.08 -12.18 -20.81
C GLY A 528 -3.33 -12.77 -20.17
N LEU A 529 -4.33 -11.96 -19.75
CA LEU A 529 -5.68 -12.53 -19.72
C LEU A 529 -6.03 -12.95 -21.14
N CYS A 530 -6.18 -14.25 -21.33
CA CYS A 530 -6.77 -14.78 -22.54
C CYS A 530 -8.09 -14.05 -22.78
N GLN A 531 -8.16 -13.25 -23.86
CA GLN A 531 -9.44 -13.01 -24.48
C GLN A 531 -9.97 -14.40 -24.77
N LYS A 532 -11.02 -14.81 -24.06
CA LYS A 532 -11.79 -15.99 -24.49
C LYS A 532 -12.23 -15.68 -25.90
N ASP A 533 -11.68 -16.42 -26.84
CA ASP A 533 -12.15 -16.39 -28.22
C ASP A 533 -13.66 -16.71 -28.22
N GLY A 534 -14.46 -15.79 -28.68
CA GLY A 534 -15.87 -15.95 -28.92
C GLY A 534 -16.80 -15.22 -27.93
N SER A 535 -17.48 -14.20 -28.46
CA SER A 535 -18.58 -13.42 -27.88
C SER A 535 -18.29 -12.76 -26.54
N VAL A 536 -17.89 -11.49 -26.60
CA VAL A 536 -17.91 -10.58 -25.44
C VAL A 536 -19.34 -10.59 -24.90
N SER A 537 -19.51 -11.00 -23.64
CA SER A 537 -20.85 -11.06 -23.05
C SER A 537 -21.46 -9.66 -23.00
N ASP A 538 -22.78 -9.53 -23.11
CA ASP A 538 -23.50 -8.25 -23.01
C ASP A 538 -23.12 -7.48 -21.73
N LYS A 539 -22.79 -8.20 -20.67
CA LYS A 539 -22.31 -7.65 -19.39
C LYS A 539 -20.94 -6.97 -19.53
N GLU A 540 -19.99 -7.55 -20.25
CA GLU A 540 -18.66 -6.94 -20.47
C GLU A 540 -18.75 -5.71 -21.38
N ASN A 541 -19.60 -5.75 -22.41
CA ASN A 541 -19.91 -4.59 -23.24
C ASN A 541 -20.51 -3.43 -22.43
N SER A 542 -21.43 -3.75 -21.50
CA SER A 542 -22.01 -2.76 -20.59
C SER A 542 -20.95 -2.14 -19.68
N ILE A 543 -20.02 -2.92 -19.12
CA ILE A 543 -18.94 -2.44 -18.26
C ILE A 543 -17.96 -1.56 -19.04
N ASP A 544 -17.59 -1.93 -20.28
CA ASP A 544 -16.73 -1.10 -21.13
C ASP A 544 -17.38 0.27 -21.44
N GLN A 545 -18.68 0.29 -21.70
CA GLN A 545 -19.42 1.56 -21.85
C GLN A 545 -19.44 2.37 -20.55
N GLN A 546 -19.55 1.74 -19.38
CA GLN A 546 -19.46 2.42 -18.09
C GLN A 546 -18.06 3.05 -17.91
N PHE A 547 -16.98 2.34 -18.25
CA PHE A 547 -15.62 2.87 -18.21
C PHE A 547 -15.43 4.11 -19.11
N LYS A 548 -15.95 4.06 -20.34
CA LYS A 548 -15.87 5.20 -21.26
C LYS A 548 -16.64 6.43 -20.73
N ARG A 549 -17.84 6.24 -20.19
CA ARG A 549 -18.63 7.32 -19.57
C ARG A 549 -17.93 7.88 -18.34
N LEU A 550 -17.42 7.02 -17.48
CA LEU A 550 -16.69 7.40 -16.27
C LEU A 550 -15.45 8.22 -16.59
N ARG A 551 -14.68 7.84 -17.62
CA ARG A 551 -13.52 8.60 -18.11
C ARG A 551 -13.92 10.01 -18.55
N ILE A 552 -14.95 10.14 -19.41
CA ILE A 552 -15.40 11.44 -19.89
C ILE A 552 -15.82 12.32 -18.70
N MET A 553 -16.63 11.80 -17.78
CA MET A 553 -17.10 12.53 -16.61
C MET A 553 -15.93 13.01 -15.73
N ILE A 554 -15.01 12.12 -15.36
CA ILE A 554 -13.89 12.45 -14.46
C ILE A 554 -12.92 13.41 -15.13
N VAL A 555 -12.52 13.17 -16.39
CA VAL A 555 -11.57 14.04 -17.10
C VAL A 555 -12.17 15.44 -17.32
N SER A 556 -13.45 15.52 -17.73
CA SER A 556 -14.12 16.81 -17.91
C SER A 556 -14.24 17.58 -16.61
N ALA A 557 -14.65 16.93 -15.52
CA ALA A 557 -14.74 17.56 -14.20
C ALA A 557 -13.37 18.03 -13.69
N TRP A 558 -12.34 17.20 -13.87
CA TRP A 558 -10.97 17.50 -13.46
C TRP A 558 -10.39 18.68 -14.22
N LEU A 559 -10.50 18.70 -15.57
CA LEU A 559 -10.03 19.82 -16.39
C LEU A 559 -10.82 21.09 -16.09
N ALA A 560 -12.15 21.01 -16.09
CA ALA A 560 -13.00 22.17 -15.86
C ALA A 560 -12.73 22.81 -14.49
N SER A 561 -12.67 22.02 -13.40
CA SER A 561 -12.41 22.54 -12.05
C SER A 561 -11.04 23.19 -11.93
N ASN A 562 -9.99 22.60 -12.50
CA ASN A 562 -8.64 23.16 -12.45
C ASN A 562 -8.50 24.43 -13.31
N LEU A 563 -9.06 24.45 -14.52
CA LEU A 563 -8.98 25.61 -15.42
C LEU A 563 -9.85 26.78 -14.91
N LEU A 564 -11.09 26.50 -14.49
CA LEU A 564 -11.97 27.54 -13.97
C LEU A 564 -11.41 28.17 -12.69
N LEU A 565 -10.96 27.36 -11.72
CA LEU A 565 -10.35 27.88 -10.51
C LEU A 565 -9.05 28.63 -10.82
N GLY A 566 -8.22 28.15 -11.74
CA GLY A 566 -7.03 28.84 -12.21
C GLY A 566 -7.34 30.20 -12.83
N ALA A 567 -8.33 30.26 -13.71
CA ALA A 567 -8.77 31.53 -14.34
C ALA A 567 -9.29 32.52 -13.28
N VAL A 568 -10.13 32.07 -12.35
CA VAL A 568 -10.64 32.94 -11.26
C VAL A 568 -9.50 33.47 -10.41
N LEU A 569 -8.53 32.64 -10.01
CA LEU A 569 -7.40 33.06 -9.17
C LEU A 569 -6.47 34.04 -9.90
N LEU A 570 -6.23 33.84 -11.19
CA LEU A 570 -5.41 34.74 -12.01
C LEU A 570 -6.10 36.10 -12.23
N GLN A 571 -7.41 36.09 -12.50
CA GLN A 571 -8.18 37.33 -12.73
C GLN A 571 -8.42 38.12 -11.45
N SER A 572 -8.69 37.47 -10.33
CA SER A 572 -8.99 38.12 -9.06
C SER A 572 -7.76 38.65 -8.31
N GLY A 573 -6.55 38.35 -8.78
CA GLY A 573 -5.31 38.68 -8.06
C GLY A 573 -5.08 37.86 -6.77
N ASN A 574 -5.94 36.87 -6.48
CA ASN A 574 -5.90 36.07 -5.25
C ASN A 574 -4.95 34.86 -5.33
N MET A 575 -4.06 34.84 -6.31
CA MET A 575 -3.08 33.76 -6.48
C MET A 575 -2.25 33.52 -5.22
N GLY A 576 -1.86 34.59 -4.52
CA GLY A 576 -1.12 34.49 -3.25
C GLY A 576 -1.85 33.70 -2.18
N ILE A 577 -3.18 33.85 -2.05
CA ILE A 577 -3.99 33.10 -1.09
C ILE A 577 -3.98 31.61 -1.42
N ALA A 578 -4.15 31.23 -2.69
CA ALA A 578 -4.12 29.83 -3.11
C ALA A 578 -2.76 29.18 -2.83
N LEU A 579 -1.65 29.90 -3.07
CA LEU A 579 -0.30 29.44 -2.76
C LEU A 579 -0.08 29.25 -1.25
N ILE A 580 -0.58 30.17 -0.42
CA ILE A 580 -0.52 30.05 1.05
C ILE A 580 -1.31 28.82 1.51
N ILE A 581 -2.52 28.60 0.99
CA ILE A 581 -3.34 27.45 1.35
C ILE A 581 -2.61 26.15 0.98
N ALA A 582 -2.12 26.02 -0.25
CA ALA A 582 -1.42 24.82 -0.70
C ALA A 582 -0.17 24.53 0.15
N ALA A 583 0.62 25.56 0.43
CA ALA A 583 1.80 25.45 1.27
C ALA A 583 1.46 25.09 2.72
N SER A 584 0.40 25.70 3.30
CA SER A 584 -0.05 25.38 4.66
C SER A 584 -0.51 23.93 4.80
N LEU A 585 -1.22 23.40 3.80
CA LEU A 585 -1.63 21.99 3.78
C LEU A 585 -0.42 21.05 3.72
N GLN A 586 0.60 21.38 2.95
CA GLN A 586 1.84 20.60 2.89
C GLN A 586 2.62 20.66 4.20
N ILE A 587 2.74 21.83 4.82
CA ILE A 587 3.38 21.99 6.14
C ILE A 587 2.62 21.19 7.20
N ALA A 588 1.30 21.21 7.20
CA ALA A 588 0.49 20.41 8.11
C ALA A 588 0.76 18.90 7.94
N MET A 589 0.91 18.43 6.70
CA MET A 589 1.29 17.04 6.43
C MET A 589 2.71 16.70 6.93
N ILE A 590 3.67 17.60 6.75
CA ILE A 590 5.03 17.42 7.26
C ILE A 590 5.04 17.36 8.79
N ALA A 591 4.37 18.31 9.44
CA ALA A 591 4.29 18.38 10.89
C ALA A 591 3.60 17.13 11.49
N THR A 592 2.46 16.73 10.94
CA THR A 592 1.77 15.50 11.37
C THR A 592 2.58 14.24 11.06
N GLY A 593 3.37 14.23 9.99
CA GLY A 593 4.32 13.18 9.67
C GLY A 593 5.41 13.05 10.73
N LEU A 594 6.04 14.14 11.13
CA LEU A 594 7.06 14.15 12.20
C LEU A 594 6.47 13.74 13.56
N LEU A 595 5.27 14.19 13.89
CA LEU A 595 4.56 13.72 15.09
C LEU A 595 4.27 12.21 15.01
N GLY A 596 3.88 11.73 13.85
CA GLY A 596 3.61 10.31 13.60
C GLY A 596 4.85 9.43 13.77
N VAL A 597 5.97 9.80 13.18
CA VAL A 597 7.25 9.09 13.35
C VAL A 597 7.66 9.05 14.82
N THR A 598 7.53 10.18 15.52
CA THR A 598 7.85 10.26 16.95
C THR A 598 6.94 9.36 17.78
N ALA A 599 5.64 9.34 17.49
CA ALA A 599 4.67 8.49 18.16
C ALA A 599 4.92 6.99 17.91
N ILE A 600 5.26 6.61 16.67
CA ILE A 600 5.65 5.23 16.31
C ILE A 600 6.89 4.82 17.12
N ARG A 601 7.93 5.66 17.16
CA ARG A 601 9.15 5.40 17.91
C ARG A 601 8.89 5.25 19.41
N MET A 602 8.12 6.17 20.02
CA MET A 602 7.77 6.12 21.45
C MET A 602 7.02 4.84 21.83
N ARG A 603 6.08 4.40 20.97
CA ARG A 603 5.35 3.14 21.20
C ARG A 603 6.29 1.94 21.19
N ARG A 604 7.22 1.91 20.25
CA ARG A 604 8.21 0.87 20.12
C ARG A 604 9.18 0.84 21.30
N ASP A 605 9.66 1.99 21.76
CA ASP A 605 10.61 2.11 22.86
C ASP A 605 9.93 1.91 24.25
N GLY A 606 8.66 1.48 24.28
CA GLY A 606 7.92 1.16 25.51
C GLY A 606 7.33 2.36 26.25
N PHE A 607 7.48 3.57 25.72
CA PHE A 607 6.81 4.76 26.26
C PHE A 607 5.34 4.75 25.85
N SER A 608 4.45 4.39 26.77
CA SER A 608 2.99 4.45 26.56
C SER A 608 2.49 5.90 26.59
N VAL A 609 2.93 6.72 25.64
CA VAL A 609 2.41 8.05 25.47
C VAL A 609 1.06 7.92 24.77
N LEU A 610 -0.02 8.22 25.51
CA LEU A 610 -1.42 8.26 25.07
C LEU A 610 -2.17 6.91 24.99
N ARG A 611 -1.95 5.98 25.91
CA ARG A 611 -3.06 5.11 26.30
C ARG A 611 -3.95 5.91 27.25
N PRO A 612 -5.24 6.17 26.96
CA PRO A 612 -6.17 6.42 28.06
C PRO A 612 -6.09 5.15 28.93
N ARG A 613 -5.48 5.27 30.11
CA ARG A 613 -5.37 4.19 31.08
C ARG A 613 -6.74 3.51 31.13
N ARG A 614 -6.76 2.21 31.01
CA ARG A 614 -7.91 1.34 31.32
C ARG A 614 -8.28 1.50 32.80
N PHE A 615 -8.89 2.64 33.15
CA PHE A 615 -9.38 2.91 34.51
C PHE A 615 -10.55 1.98 34.90
N GLY A 616 -11.18 1.30 33.93
CA GLY A 616 -12.29 0.38 34.18
C GLY A 616 -11.93 -1.09 34.41
N GLN A 617 -10.79 -1.59 33.92
CA GLN A 617 -10.47 -3.03 34.02
C GLN A 617 -9.72 -3.41 35.32
N SER A 618 -9.03 -2.48 35.96
CA SER A 618 -8.42 -2.68 37.27
C SER A 618 -9.48 -2.80 38.38
N ILE A 619 -10.59 -2.09 38.24
CA ILE A 619 -11.72 -2.14 39.19
C ILE A 619 -12.52 -3.44 39.00
N ALA A 620 -12.81 -3.84 37.77
CA ALA A 620 -13.53 -5.09 37.49
C ALA A 620 -12.76 -6.34 37.91
N ARG A 621 -11.42 -6.37 37.80
CA ARG A 621 -10.61 -7.49 38.31
C ARG A 621 -10.46 -7.52 39.83
N ARG A 622 -10.59 -6.38 40.52
CA ARG A 622 -10.61 -6.35 42.02
C ARG A 622 -11.94 -6.78 42.59
N PHE A 623 -13.05 -6.67 41.85
CA PHE A 623 -14.37 -7.15 42.28
C PHE A 623 -14.66 -8.60 41.89
N SER A 624 -13.96 -9.18 40.90
CA SER A 624 -14.10 -10.60 40.52
C SER A 624 -13.20 -11.55 41.32
N SER A 625 -12.29 -11.04 42.16
CA SER A 625 -11.40 -11.84 43.02
C SER A 625 -11.77 -11.78 44.52
N ALA A 626 -12.95 -11.29 44.85
CA ALA A 626 -13.46 -11.45 46.23
C ALA A 626 -13.99 -12.88 46.42
N PRO A 627 -13.44 -13.68 47.34
CA PRO A 627 -13.93 -15.03 47.57
C PRO A 627 -15.35 -14.96 48.13
N SER A 628 -16.28 -15.66 47.48
CA SER A 628 -17.65 -15.90 47.96
C SER A 628 -17.63 -16.77 49.22
N LYS A 629 -17.28 -16.16 50.37
CA LYS A 629 -17.48 -16.73 51.68
C LYS A 629 -18.69 -16.09 52.35
N LEU A 630 -19.88 -16.35 51.85
CA LEU A 630 -21.13 -16.05 52.54
C LEU A 630 -22.30 -16.75 51.84
N SER A 631 -22.30 -18.09 51.83
CA SER A 631 -23.53 -18.88 51.66
C SER A 631 -23.29 -20.38 51.98
N ARG A 632 -22.78 -20.66 53.18
CA ARG A 632 -22.88 -22.00 53.77
C ARG A 632 -23.08 -21.88 55.30
N SER A 633 -24.27 -21.40 55.69
CA SER A 633 -24.75 -21.62 57.09
C SER A 633 -26.24 -21.29 57.19
N ALA A 634 -27.09 -21.95 56.40
CA ALA A 634 -28.54 -21.94 56.65
C ALA A 634 -29.22 -23.09 55.89
N SER A 635 -28.80 -24.33 56.16
CA SER A 635 -29.61 -25.49 55.78
C SER A 635 -29.26 -26.73 56.58
N HIS A 636 -29.25 -26.56 57.96
CA HIS A 636 -29.30 -27.69 58.86
C HIS A 636 -30.05 -27.28 60.12
N ARG A 637 -31.39 -27.23 60.06
CA ARG A 637 -32.32 -27.41 61.17
C ARG A 637 -33.73 -27.28 60.65
N VAL A 638 -34.28 -28.35 60.16
CA VAL A 638 -35.69 -28.75 60.33
C VAL A 638 -35.84 -30.19 59.84
N ARG A 639 -35.65 -31.14 60.73
CA ARG A 639 -36.29 -32.44 60.74
C ARG A 639 -36.07 -33.07 62.11
N ARG A 640 -37.06 -32.90 63.01
CA ARG A 640 -37.54 -33.79 64.05
C ARG A 640 -38.44 -32.97 64.96
N THR A 641 -39.63 -33.00 64.70
CA THR A 641 -40.80 -33.54 65.41
C THR A 641 -42.00 -33.42 64.52
#